data_6e50065c607c63c88abab09560f5e66d
#
_entry.id   6e50065c607c63c88abab09560f5e66d
#
_cell.length_a   1.000
_cell.length_b   1.000
_cell.length_c   1.000
_cell.angle_alpha   90.00
_cell.angle_beta   90.00
_cell.angle_gamma   90.00
#
_symmetry.space_group_name_H-M   'P 1'
#
loop_
_entity.id
_entity.type
_entity.pdbx_description
1 polymer ?
#
loop_
_entity_poly.entity_id
_entity_poly.type
_entity_poly.pdbx_seq_one_letter_code
_entity_poly.pdbx_strand_id
1 'polypeptide(L)'
;ENRIDQSGVHMSVNSFDARRILDVDGQSYEIYDITKVDGSDNLPYSLKVLLENLLRTEDGANITAEQITELGHWDAEAQPSKEIQFTPARVIMQDFTGVPCIVDLATMREAVADLGGDPRKVNPLSPAEMVIDHSVIVERFGTPEAFEQNKDIEYQRNRERYQFLRWGQTAFENFRVVPPGTGIVHQVNIEHLARVTFVRDDDGTKVAYPDTCVGTDSHTTMVNGLGVVGWGVGGIEAEAAMLGQPVSMLVPRVVGFKLSGELRDGVTATDLVLTITQMLREHKVVGKFVEFYGPGVAAVPLANRATLGNMSPEYGSTIAVFPIDDVTLDYLRLTGRDESQVKLVEAYAKAQGMWHDPQHEARYSEYIELDLSTVKPSIAGPKRPQDRILISEAKESFEKTVGDYTTNPGAAVPVTLADGRSFELRNGAVTVAAITSCTNTSNPSVMIAAGLVAKKAHELGLAPKPWVKTSLAPGSQVVTDYFERAGLSEHLAAMGFDLVGYGCTTCIGNTGPLIPEVSAAINENDLAVTAVLSGNRNFEGRISPDVTMNYLASPPLVVIYSIAGTMDIDLNNDVLATTPDGHEVRLADLWPSTEEIEEIVGSSISAEMYSERYADVFNGGPRWKELDTPEGETFAWHPDSTYVRKLPIFDGMTAEPEPIGDIAGARVLLKLGDSVTTDHISPAGNIKSDSPAGQWLAGNGVERRDFNSYGSRRGNHEVMMRGTFANIRLRNQLAPGTEGGFTRDFTKADGPVTTVYDASVNYREQGIPLVVLGGKEYGSGSSRDWAAKGTQLLGVKAVIAESYERIHRSNLIGMGVLPLQFPVGQSAASLGLTGEETFEIIGVDKINEMIPETVHVKAVNGKAVEFDAIVRIDTPGERLYYLNGGILQYVLRNMARN
;
A
#
# COMPACT_ATOMS: atom_id res chain seq x y z
N GLU A 1 -4.63 2.77 -42.08
CA GLU A 1 -5.78 3.59 -41.62
C GLU A 1 -6.12 3.11 -40.20
N ASN A 2 -5.65 3.89 -39.22
CA ASN A 2 -5.95 3.63 -37.79
C ASN A 2 -7.44 3.96 -37.59
N ARG A 3 -8.25 2.96 -37.36
CA ARG A 3 -9.63 3.18 -36.93
C ARG A 3 -9.62 3.50 -35.45
N ILE A 4 -9.94 4.73 -35.11
CA ILE A 4 -10.27 5.15 -33.76
C ILE A 4 -11.77 4.97 -33.60
N ASP A 5 -12.20 4.28 -32.53
CA ASP A 5 -13.61 4.25 -32.15
C ASP A 5 -14.01 5.62 -31.56
N GLN A 6 -15.32 5.83 -31.39
CA GLN A 6 -15.85 7.09 -30.84
C GLN A 6 -15.45 7.33 -29.37
N SER A 7 -14.89 6.31 -28.68
CA SER A 7 -14.35 6.42 -27.30
C SER A 7 -12.87 6.76 -27.26
N GLY A 8 -12.18 6.87 -28.41
CA GLY A 8 -10.74 7.18 -28.50
C GLY A 8 -9.83 5.98 -28.26
N VAL A 9 -10.39 4.76 -28.20
CA VAL A 9 -9.61 3.52 -28.05
C VAL A 9 -9.20 3.01 -29.43
N HIS A 10 -7.90 2.81 -29.64
CA HIS A 10 -7.37 2.22 -30.85
C HIS A 10 -7.73 0.73 -30.90
N MET A 11 -8.36 0.27 -31.98
CA MET A 11 -8.50 -1.16 -32.22
C MET A 11 -7.13 -1.78 -32.47
N SER A 12 -6.89 -2.97 -31.88
CA SER A 12 -5.66 -3.72 -32.12
C SER A 12 -5.41 -3.95 -33.62
N VAL A 13 -4.15 -3.82 -34.01
CA VAL A 13 -3.67 -4.19 -35.35
C VAL A 13 -3.90 -5.66 -35.65
N ASN A 14 -3.92 -6.50 -34.59
CA ASN A 14 -4.22 -7.94 -34.67
C ASN A 14 -3.30 -8.71 -35.61
N SER A 15 -1.99 -8.45 -35.55
CA SER A 15 -0.98 -9.07 -36.41
C SER A 15 -0.92 -10.59 -36.34
N PHE A 16 -1.38 -11.18 -35.24
CA PHE A 16 -1.36 -12.63 -34.99
C PHE A 16 -2.68 -13.32 -35.35
N ASP A 17 -3.64 -12.58 -35.88
CA ASP A 17 -5.00 -13.12 -36.14
C ASP A 17 -5.58 -13.79 -34.88
N ALA A 18 -5.34 -13.13 -33.71
CA ALA A 18 -5.70 -13.66 -32.40
C ALA A 18 -7.15 -13.36 -32.01
N ARG A 19 -7.78 -12.37 -32.64
CA ARG A 19 -9.14 -11.96 -32.35
C ARG A 19 -10.13 -13.03 -32.81
N ARG A 20 -10.96 -13.51 -31.89
CA ARG A 20 -12.01 -14.49 -32.17
C ARG A 20 -13.21 -14.36 -31.22
N ILE A 21 -14.27 -15.04 -31.51
CA ILE A 21 -15.46 -15.10 -30.68
C ILE A 21 -15.40 -16.31 -29.73
N LEU A 22 -15.76 -16.06 -28.49
CA LEU A 22 -15.99 -17.06 -27.46
C LEU A 22 -17.47 -17.00 -27.05
N ASP A 23 -18.19 -18.09 -27.29
CA ASP A 23 -19.59 -18.22 -26.88
C ASP A 23 -19.67 -18.86 -25.49
N VAL A 24 -20.37 -18.19 -24.56
CA VAL A 24 -20.57 -18.65 -23.20
C VAL A 24 -22.05 -18.51 -22.85
N ASP A 25 -22.73 -19.64 -22.69
CA ASP A 25 -24.13 -19.70 -22.26
C ASP A 25 -25.09 -18.81 -23.10
N GLY A 26 -24.87 -18.80 -24.41
CA GLY A 26 -25.66 -18.03 -25.36
C GLY A 26 -25.27 -16.56 -25.52
N GLN A 27 -24.24 -16.10 -24.82
CA GLN A 27 -23.66 -14.77 -25.01
C GLN A 27 -22.33 -14.88 -25.74
N SER A 28 -22.13 -14.08 -26.77
CA SER A 28 -20.88 -14.02 -27.53
C SER A 28 -19.95 -12.92 -26.99
N TYR A 29 -18.67 -13.26 -26.85
CA TYR A 29 -17.62 -12.32 -26.46
C TYR A 29 -16.49 -12.36 -27.48
N GLU A 30 -15.95 -11.19 -27.82
CA GLU A 30 -14.71 -11.08 -28.56
C GLU A 30 -13.54 -11.26 -27.60
N ILE A 31 -12.57 -12.09 -27.94
CA ILE A 31 -11.34 -12.29 -27.15
C ILE A 31 -10.12 -12.23 -28.05
N TYR A 32 -8.96 -12.00 -27.45
CA TYR A 32 -7.65 -12.07 -28.08
C TYR A 32 -6.94 -13.32 -27.60
N ASP A 33 -6.93 -14.34 -28.43
CA ASP A 33 -6.48 -15.70 -28.12
C ASP A 33 -4.94 -15.78 -28.08
N ILE A 34 -4.38 -15.88 -26.87
CA ILE A 34 -2.92 -15.97 -26.68
C ILE A 34 -2.31 -17.23 -27.25
N THR A 35 -3.09 -18.28 -27.48
CA THR A 35 -2.60 -19.54 -28.05
C THR A 35 -2.14 -19.39 -29.52
N LYS A 36 -2.46 -18.26 -30.15
CA LYS A 36 -1.96 -17.88 -31.48
C LYS A 36 -0.52 -17.39 -31.47
N VAL A 37 0.04 -17.09 -30.31
CA VAL A 37 1.44 -16.67 -30.14
C VAL A 37 2.29 -17.88 -29.80
N ASP A 38 3.31 -18.13 -30.60
CA ASP A 38 4.24 -19.24 -30.39
C ASP A 38 4.95 -19.10 -29.03
N GLY A 39 5.04 -20.22 -28.29
CA GLY A 39 5.67 -20.28 -26.96
C GLY A 39 4.74 -19.93 -25.80
N SER A 40 3.53 -19.46 -26.06
CA SER A 40 2.58 -19.00 -25.02
C SER A 40 2.15 -20.07 -24.01
N ASP A 41 2.13 -21.33 -24.42
CA ASP A 41 1.70 -22.48 -23.61
C ASP A 41 2.64 -22.75 -22.41
N ASN A 42 3.92 -22.39 -22.51
CA ASN A 42 4.93 -22.58 -21.46
C ASN A 42 5.17 -21.35 -20.59
N LEU A 43 4.51 -20.25 -20.87
CA LEU A 43 4.63 -19.05 -20.07
C LEU A 43 4.02 -19.22 -18.67
N PRO A 44 4.62 -18.58 -17.66
CA PRO A 44 3.94 -18.37 -16.39
C PRO A 44 2.59 -17.67 -16.56
N TYR A 45 1.66 -17.97 -15.67
CA TYR A 45 0.30 -17.41 -15.69
C TYR A 45 0.30 -15.87 -15.82
N SER A 46 1.10 -15.18 -15.01
CA SER A 46 1.19 -13.71 -15.02
C SER A 46 1.67 -13.17 -16.37
N LEU A 47 2.61 -13.86 -17.01
CA LEU A 47 3.10 -13.46 -18.34
C LEU A 47 2.09 -13.77 -19.44
N LYS A 48 1.23 -14.78 -19.29
CA LYS A 48 0.09 -14.99 -20.19
C LYS A 48 -0.88 -13.81 -20.13
N VAL A 49 -1.13 -13.28 -18.94
CA VAL A 49 -1.97 -12.08 -18.75
C VAL A 49 -1.36 -10.86 -19.44
N LEU A 50 -0.04 -10.66 -19.28
CA LEU A 50 0.68 -9.58 -19.97
C LEU A 50 0.67 -9.77 -21.48
N LEU A 51 0.80 -11.00 -21.98
CA LEU A 51 0.75 -11.32 -23.40
C LEU A 51 -0.61 -10.97 -24.01
N GLU A 52 -1.70 -11.33 -23.32
CA GLU A 52 -3.04 -10.96 -23.76
C GLU A 52 -3.19 -9.42 -23.82
N ASN A 53 -2.67 -8.73 -22.82
CA ASN A 53 -2.70 -7.27 -22.77
C ASN A 53 -2.04 -6.66 -24.02
N LEU A 54 -0.86 -7.13 -24.39
CA LEU A 54 -0.16 -6.65 -25.58
C LEU A 54 -0.90 -7.01 -26.88
N LEU A 55 -1.46 -8.20 -27.00
CA LEU A 55 -2.25 -8.60 -28.16
C LEU A 55 -3.46 -7.68 -28.38
N ARG A 56 -4.18 -7.38 -27.30
CA ARG A 56 -5.38 -6.56 -27.34
C ARG A 56 -5.08 -5.09 -27.59
N THR A 57 -3.94 -4.61 -27.19
CA THR A 57 -3.54 -3.19 -27.27
C THR A 57 -2.48 -2.91 -28.35
N GLU A 58 -2.14 -3.89 -29.18
CA GLU A 58 -1.18 -3.73 -30.27
C GLU A 58 -1.56 -2.55 -31.19
N ASP A 59 -0.67 -1.57 -31.27
CA ASP A 59 -0.90 -0.35 -32.10
C ASP A 59 0.11 -0.23 -33.25
N GLY A 60 1.09 -1.12 -33.30
CA GLY A 60 2.16 -1.15 -34.32
C GLY A 60 3.24 -0.06 -34.13
N ALA A 61 3.12 0.76 -33.09
CA ALA A 61 4.05 1.84 -32.79
C ALA A 61 4.73 1.66 -31.44
N ASN A 62 3.95 1.74 -30.36
CA ASN A 62 4.42 1.57 -28.98
C ASN A 62 4.34 0.10 -28.55
N ILE A 63 3.36 -0.63 -29.08
CA ILE A 63 3.13 -2.04 -28.83
C ILE A 63 3.17 -2.76 -30.18
N THR A 64 4.24 -3.50 -30.41
CA THR A 64 4.57 -4.06 -31.74
C THR A 64 4.46 -5.60 -31.75
N ALA A 65 4.28 -6.17 -32.93
CA ALA A 65 4.31 -7.61 -33.13
C ALA A 65 5.64 -8.24 -32.66
N GLU A 66 6.74 -7.51 -32.78
CA GLU A 66 8.06 -7.97 -32.32
C GLU A 66 8.09 -8.14 -30.79
N GLN A 67 7.59 -7.16 -30.03
CA GLN A 67 7.50 -7.24 -28.56
C GLN A 67 6.59 -8.40 -28.12
N ILE A 68 5.48 -8.64 -28.81
CA ILE A 68 4.58 -9.77 -28.55
C ILE A 68 5.29 -11.08 -28.77
N THR A 69 6.01 -11.23 -29.88
CA THR A 69 6.81 -12.41 -30.19
C THR A 69 7.91 -12.65 -29.15
N GLU A 70 8.61 -11.60 -28.76
CA GLU A 70 9.64 -11.66 -27.71
C GLU A 70 9.07 -12.12 -26.37
N LEU A 71 7.88 -11.65 -25.99
CA LEU A 71 7.23 -12.11 -24.76
C LEU A 71 6.79 -13.57 -24.85
N GLY A 72 6.28 -14.02 -26.00
CA GLY A 72 5.97 -15.43 -26.23
C GLY A 72 7.17 -16.35 -26.07
N HIS A 73 8.34 -15.91 -26.49
CA HIS A 73 9.63 -16.61 -26.33
C HIS A 73 10.43 -16.15 -25.11
N TRP A 74 9.74 -15.71 -24.05
CA TRP A 74 10.38 -15.21 -22.84
C TRP A 74 11.50 -16.13 -22.33
N ASP A 75 12.66 -15.57 -22.11
CA ASP A 75 13.82 -16.25 -21.57
C ASP A 75 13.83 -16.16 -20.03
N ALA A 76 13.51 -17.27 -19.38
CA ALA A 76 13.46 -17.37 -17.93
C ALA A 76 14.81 -17.12 -17.23
N GLU A 77 15.92 -17.38 -17.92
CA GLU A 77 17.27 -17.22 -17.36
C GLU A 77 17.81 -15.79 -17.51
N ALA A 78 17.26 -15.00 -18.42
CA ALA A 78 17.74 -13.66 -18.70
C ALA A 78 17.42 -12.67 -17.56
N GLN A 79 18.30 -11.68 -17.39
CA GLN A 79 17.97 -10.51 -16.58
C GLN A 79 16.96 -9.62 -17.33
N PRO A 80 16.05 -8.94 -16.61
CA PRO A 80 15.06 -8.07 -17.24
C PRO A 80 15.73 -6.98 -18.09
N SER A 81 15.37 -6.92 -19.38
CA SER A 81 15.91 -5.93 -20.33
C SER A 81 14.90 -5.50 -21.39
N LYS A 82 13.80 -6.23 -21.55
CA LYS A 82 12.77 -5.95 -22.55
C LYS A 82 11.65 -5.14 -21.91
N GLU A 83 11.40 -3.96 -22.46
CA GLU A 83 10.33 -3.07 -22.05
C GLU A 83 9.02 -3.46 -22.72
N ILE A 84 7.93 -3.41 -21.96
CA ILE A 84 6.55 -3.48 -22.45
C ILE A 84 5.72 -2.32 -21.91
N GLN A 85 4.66 -2.00 -22.62
CA GLN A 85 3.66 -1.02 -22.24
C GLN A 85 2.38 -1.76 -21.81
N PHE A 86 2.12 -1.76 -20.52
CA PHE A 86 0.97 -2.47 -19.93
C PHE A 86 -0.18 -1.50 -19.68
N THR A 87 -1.38 -1.85 -20.17
CA THR A 87 -2.60 -1.07 -19.97
C THR A 87 -3.52 -1.76 -18.97
N PRO A 88 -3.61 -1.30 -17.72
CA PRO A 88 -4.49 -1.92 -16.73
C PRO A 88 -5.95 -1.75 -17.09
N ALA A 89 -6.78 -2.73 -16.74
CA ALA A 89 -8.22 -2.68 -16.97
C ALA A 89 -8.92 -1.64 -16.09
N ARG A 90 -8.38 -1.38 -14.91
CA ARG A 90 -8.94 -0.43 -13.94
C ARG A 90 -7.89 0.06 -12.96
N VAL A 91 -8.23 1.12 -12.24
CA VAL A 91 -7.41 1.72 -11.19
C VAL A 91 -8.19 1.70 -9.88
N ILE A 92 -7.53 1.28 -8.81
CA ILE A 92 -8.11 1.31 -7.46
C ILE A 92 -7.35 2.25 -6.55
N MET A 93 -8.08 2.94 -5.68
CA MET A 93 -7.52 3.94 -4.78
C MET A 93 -8.14 3.82 -3.39
N GLN A 94 -7.40 4.22 -2.38
CA GLN A 94 -7.92 4.57 -1.08
C GLN A 94 -7.79 6.09 -0.88
N ASP A 95 -8.41 6.65 0.15
CA ASP A 95 -8.57 8.11 0.25
C ASP A 95 -7.28 8.88 0.57
N PHE A 96 -6.32 8.30 1.29
CA PHE A 96 -5.07 9.01 1.60
C PHE A 96 -4.15 9.18 0.38
N THR A 97 -4.15 8.21 -0.51
CA THR A 97 -3.36 8.24 -1.74
C THR A 97 -4.18 8.65 -2.96
N GLY A 98 -5.49 8.53 -2.89
CA GLY A 98 -6.41 8.87 -3.99
C GLY A 98 -6.87 10.32 -3.99
N VAL A 99 -7.10 10.96 -2.83
CA VAL A 99 -7.44 12.39 -2.79
C VAL A 99 -6.41 13.23 -3.52
N PRO A 100 -5.09 13.07 -3.29
CA PRO A 100 -4.11 13.82 -4.07
C PRO A 100 -4.18 13.55 -5.58
N CYS A 101 -4.50 12.31 -5.99
CA CYS A 101 -4.72 12.00 -7.41
C CYS A 101 -5.86 12.84 -8.01
N ILE A 102 -6.97 12.93 -7.32
CA ILE A 102 -8.13 13.72 -7.79
C ILE A 102 -7.83 15.22 -7.73
N VAL A 103 -7.06 15.69 -6.75
CA VAL A 103 -6.54 17.07 -6.72
C VAL A 103 -5.69 17.36 -7.96
N ASP A 104 -4.83 16.43 -8.33
CA ASP A 104 -3.98 16.56 -9.52
C ASP A 104 -4.83 16.61 -10.80
N LEU A 105 -5.82 15.70 -10.95
CA LEU A 105 -6.73 15.70 -12.10
C LEU A 105 -7.56 17.01 -12.16
N ALA A 106 -8.03 17.50 -11.04
CA ALA A 106 -8.74 18.78 -10.97
C ALA A 106 -7.85 19.95 -11.39
N THR A 107 -6.59 19.96 -10.96
CA THR A 107 -5.59 20.96 -11.36
C THR A 107 -5.26 20.82 -12.86
N MET A 108 -5.15 19.60 -13.37
CA MET A 108 -4.90 19.33 -14.79
C MET A 108 -6.00 19.87 -15.69
N ARG A 109 -7.26 19.83 -15.27
CA ARG A 109 -8.37 20.42 -16.03
C ARG A 109 -8.14 21.90 -16.31
N GLU A 110 -7.70 22.65 -15.30
CA GLU A 110 -7.38 24.06 -15.48
C GLU A 110 -6.14 24.25 -16.37
N ALA A 111 -5.09 23.45 -16.14
CA ALA A 111 -3.87 23.53 -16.92
C ALA A 111 -4.09 23.22 -18.42
N VAL A 112 -4.94 22.25 -18.76
CA VAL A 112 -5.33 21.98 -20.15
C VAL A 112 -6.03 23.17 -20.76
N ALA A 113 -6.94 23.82 -20.04
CA ALA A 113 -7.62 25.04 -20.51
C ALA A 113 -6.63 26.20 -20.77
N ASP A 114 -5.66 26.39 -19.88
CA ASP A 114 -4.61 27.40 -20.01
C ASP A 114 -3.72 27.17 -21.24
N LEU A 115 -3.53 25.91 -21.63
CA LEU A 115 -2.83 25.50 -22.86
C LEU A 115 -3.72 25.54 -24.12
N GLY A 116 -4.99 25.90 -24.00
CA GLY A 116 -5.95 26.00 -25.09
C GLY A 116 -6.69 24.71 -25.43
N GLY A 117 -6.59 23.68 -24.59
CA GLY A 117 -7.29 22.42 -24.73
C GLY A 117 -8.66 22.39 -24.04
N ASP A 118 -9.40 21.29 -24.22
CA ASP A 118 -10.70 21.07 -23.58
C ASP A 118 -10.51 20.39 -22.20
N PRO A 119 -10.92 21.03 -21.07
CA PRO A 119 -10.83 20.45 -19.73
C PRO A 119 -11.50 19.08 -19.59
N ARG A 120 -12.56 18.80 -20.35
CA ARG A 120 -13.29 17.54 -20.31
C ARG A 120 -12.49 16.33 -20.80
N LYS A 121 -11.36 16.57 -21.50
CA LYS A 121 -10.43 15.50 -21.86
C LYS A 121 -9.74 14.88 -20.64
N VAL A 122 -9.67 15.60 -19.53
CA VAL A 122 -9.16 15.08 -18.27
C VAL A 122 -10.27 14.30 -17.58
N ASN A 123 -10.42 13.03 -17.96
CA ASN A 123 -11.33 12.07 -17.37
C ASN A 123 -10.69 10.70 -17.37
N PRO A 124 -10.97 9.84 -16.37
CA PRO A 124 -10.58 8.45 -16.41
C PRO A 124 -11.17 7.73 -17.63
N LEU A 125 -10.32 7.12 -18.43
CA LEU A 125 -10.71 6.32 -19.60
C LEU A 125 -11.06 4.86 -19.26
N SER A 126 -10.74 4.43 -18.05
CA SER A 126 -11.09 3.14 -17.48
C SER A 126 -11.68 3.33 -16.08
N PRO A 127 -12.39 2.34 -15.53
CA PRO A 127 -12.94 2.45 -14.19
C PRO A 127 -11.87 2.82 -13.17
N ALA A 128 -12.11 3.92 -12.46
CA ALA A 128 -11.33 4.38 -11.34
C ALA A 128 -12.22 4.35 -10.10
N GLU A 129 -11.88 3.50 -9.15
CA GLU A 129 -12.71 3.23 -7.99
C GLU A 129 -11.94 3.57 -6.72
N MET A 130 -12.53 4.38 -5.86
CA MET A 130 -11.94 4.81 -4.59
C MET A 130 -12.77 4.28 -3.44
N VAL A 131 -12.09 3.76 -2.42
CA VAL A 131 -12.71 3.38 -1.15
C VAL A 131 -12.16 4.27 -0.05
N ILE A 132 -13.04 4.93 0.69
CA ILE A 132 -12.65 5.76 1.84
C ILE A 132 -12.53 4.85 3.07
N ASP A 133 -11.30 4.57 3.47
CA ASP A 133 -11.00 3.62 4.53
C ASP A 133 -9.83 4.00 5.45
N HIS A 134 -9.12 5.09 5.15
CA HIS A 134 -7.90 5.49 5.87
C HIS A 134 -8.10 6.68 6.82
N SER A 135 -9.30 7.27 6.87
CA SER A 135 -9.55 8.51 7.63
C SER A 135 -10.04 8.29 9.04
N VAL A 136 -10.52 7.10 9.37
CA VAL A 136 -10.98 6.79 10.73
C VAL A 136 -9.80 6.58 11.68
N ILE A 137 -9.83 7.26 12.82
CA ILE A 137 -8.86 7.13 13.91
C ILE A 137 -9.57 6.50 15.11
N VAL A 138 -8.95 5.52 15.76
CA VAL A 138 -9.52 4.84 16.92
C VAL A 138 -9.32 5.70 18.18
N GLU A 139 -10.14 6.70 18.36
CA GLU A 139 -10.12 7.56 19.55
C GLU A 139 -11.03 7.01 20.65
N ARG A 140 -12.11 6.36 20.28
CA ARG A 140 -13.07 5.70 21.16
C ARG A 140 -12.97 4.19 20.97
N PHE A 141 -12.97 3.46 22.06
CA PHE A 141 -12.80 2.00 22.05
C PHE A 141 -13.43 1.36 23.31
N GLY A 142 -13.62 0.04 23.28
CA GLY A 142 -14.06 -0.74 24.43
C GLY A 142 -15.51 -0.45 24.90
N THR A 143 -16.33 0.17 24.07
CA THR A 143 -17.74 0.44 24.32
C THR A 143 -18.59 0.29 23.05
N PRO A 144 -19.88 -0.03 23.17
CA PRO A 144 -20.77 -0.16 22.02
C PRO A 144 -20.92 1.12 21.19
N GLU A 145 -20.72 2.29 21.81
CA GLU A 145 -20.86 3.59 21.17
C GLU A 145 -19.62 4.01 20.37
N ALA A 146 -18.51 3.30 20.53
CA ALA A 146 -17.22 3.69 19.96
C ALA A 146 -17.28 3.88 18.44
N PHE A 147 -17.97 3.02 17.73
CA PHE A 147 -18.10 3.11 16.28
C PHE A 147 -18.76 4.42 15.82
N GLU A 148 -19.92 4.76 16.37
CA GLU A 148 -20.63 5.98 16.00
C GLU A 148 -19.85 7.23 16.42
N GLN A 149 -19.22 7.22 17.59
CA GLN A 149 -18.39 8.33 18.05
C GLN A 149 -17.17 8.57 17.14
N ASN A 150 -16.45 7.50 16.77
CA ASN A 150 -15.32 7.62 15.84
C ASN A 150 -15.76 8.11 14.46
N LYS A 151 -16.90 7.65 13.98
CA LYS A 151 -17.50 8.07 12.71
C LYS A 151 -17.89 9.55 12.70
N ASP A 152 -18.47 10.04 13.80
CA ASP A 152 -18.77 11.47 13.95
C ASP A 152 -17.51 12.33 13.86
N ILE A 153 -16.46 11.92 14.57
CA ILE A 153 -15.15 12.60 14.54
C ILE A 153 -14.55 12.56 13.12
N GLU A 154 -14.62 11.42 12.47
CA GLU A 154 -14.13 11.24 11.09
C GLU A 154 -14.80 12.23 10.12
N TYR A 155 -16.13 12.26 10.09
CA TYR A 155 -16.88 13.16 9.22
C TYR A 155 -16.65 14.63 9.53
N GLN A 156 -16.56 14.99 10.82
CA GLN A 156 -16.28 16.36 11.21
C GLN A 156 -14.92 16.83 10.71
N ARG A 157 -13.87 16.02 10.91
CA ARG A 157 -12.49 16.38 10.54
C ARG A 157 -12.23 16.38 9.04
N ASN A 158 -12.90 15.49 8.32
CA ASN A 158 -12.61 15.25 6.90
C ASN A 158 -13.67 15.82 5.96
N ARG A 159 -14.56 16.70 6.47
CA ARG A 159 -15.69 17.23 5.70
C ARG A 159 -15.26 17.82 4.35
N GLU A 160 -14.23 18.66 4.34
CA GLU A 160 -13.75 19.30 3.10
C GLU A 160 -13.25 18.26 2.07
N ARG A 161 -12.51 17.24 2.52
CA ARG A 161 -12.03 16.15 1.65
C ARG A 161 -13.19 15.36 1.09
N TYR A 162 -14.19 15.07 1.88
CA TYR A 162 -15.36 14.29 1.44
C TYR A 162 -16.25 15.09 0.49
N GLN A 163 -16.42 16.37 0.71
CA GLN A 163 -17.10 17.26 -0.23
C GLN A 163 -16.36 17.31 -1.59
N PHE A 164 -15.04 17.39 -1.54
CA PHE A 164 -14.21 17.36 -2.74
C PHE A 164 -14.35 16.03 -3.51
N LEU A 165 -14.33 14.90 -2.82
CA LEU A 165 -14.53 13.59 -3.46
C LEU A 165 -15.93 13.43 -4.05
N ARG A 166 -16.95 13.97 -3.39
CA ARG A 166 -18.31 13.99 -3.95
C ARG A 166 -18.38 14.84 -5.21
N TRP A 167 -17.72 15.99 -5.24
CA TRP A 167 -17.57 16.77 -6.47
C TRP A 167 -16.90 15.94 -7.57
N GLY A 168 -15.78 15.30 -7.27
CA GLY A 168 -15.06 14.45 -8.23
C GLY A 168 -15.92 13.35 -8.81
N GLN A 169 -16.72 12.69 -7.98
CA GLN A 169 -17.67 11.65 -8.41
C GLN A 169 -18.71 12.15 -9.41
N THR A 170 -19.10 13.42 -9.35
CA THR A 170 -20.04 14.04 -10.29
C THR A 170 -19.36 14.66 -11.50
N ALA A 171 -18.15 15.18 -11.34
CA ALA A 171 -17.41 15.90 -12.37
C ALA A 171 -16.65 14.99 -13.33
N PHE A 172 -16.13 13.86 -12.85
CA PHE A 172 -15.38 12.90 -13.64
C PHE A 172 -16.24 11.70 -14.03
N GLU A 173 -16.21 11.33 -15.28
CA GLU A 173 -16.74 10.07 -15.77
C GLU A 173 -15.85 8.90 -15.31
N ASN A 174 -16.41 7.70 -15.19
CA ASN A 174 -15.71 6.49 -14.73
C ASN A 174 -15.04 6.59 -13.34
N PHE A 175 -15.33 7.60 -12.58
CA PHE A 175 -14.85 7.74 -11.19
C PHE A 175 -15.96 7.48 -10.20
N ARG A 176 -15.78 6.50 -9.32
CA ARG A 176 -16.75 6.12 -8.29
C ARG A 176 -16.09 6.07 -6.92
N VAL A 177 -16.84 6.43 -5.89
CA VAL A 177 -16.37 6.48 -4.50
C VAL A 177 -17.23 5.59 -3.62
N VAL A 178 -16.59 4.67 -2.91
CA VAL A 178 -17.21 3.92 -1.81
C VAL A 178 -17.07 4.76 -0.54
N PRO A 179 -18.18 5.17 0.09
CA PRO A 179 -18.17 6.09 1.21
C PRO A 179 -17.54 5.53 2.48
N PRO A 180 -17.21 6.40 3.46
CA PRO A 180 -16.67 5.97 4.76
C PRO A 180 -17.59 5.01 5.50
N GLY A 181 -17.00 4.11 6.27
CA GLY A 181 -17.72 3.15 7.09
C GLY A 181 -18.26 1.94 6.34
N THR A 182 -17.79 1.69 5.11
CA THR A 182 -18.19 0.54 4.29
C THR A 182 -17.22 -0.62 4.43
N GLY A 183 -15.94 -0.37 4.32
CA GLY A 183 -14.93 -1.41 4.41
C GLY A 183 -13.55 -0.92 3.98
N ILE A 184 -12.57 -1.82 4.05
CA ILE A 184 -11.19 -1.60 3.61
C ILE A 184 -11.10 -1.85 2.10
N VAL A 185 -10.40 -0.98 1.38
CA VAL A 185 -10.32 -1.00 -0.09
C VAL A 185 -10.00 -2.37 -0.68
N HIS A 186 -9.03 -3.08 -0.12
CA HIS A 186 -8.59 -4.36 -0.69
C HIS A 186 -9.57 -5.49 -0.41
N GLN A 187 -10.24 -5.47 0.72
CA GLN A 187 -11.31 -6.42 1.03
C GLN A 187 -12.55 -6.15 0.19
N VAL A 188 -12.96 -4.89 0.06
CA VAL A 188 -14.05 -4.49 -0.84
C VAL A 188 -13.72 -4.87 -2.29
N ASN A 189 -12.46 -4.74 -2.68
CA ASN A 189 -12.01 -5.13 -4.01
C ASN A 189 -12.22 -6.62 -4.28
N ILE A 190 -11.73 -7.51 -3.42
CA ILE A 190 -11.89 -8.95 -3.65
C ILE A 190 -13.33 -9.43 -3.48
N GLU A 191 -14.09 -8.82 -2.58
CA GLU A 191 -15.48 -9.20 -2.32
C GLU A 191 -16.47 -8.67 -3.36
N HIS A 192 -16.15 -7.56 -4.07
CA HIS A 192 -17.12 -6.89 -4.93
C HIS A 192 -16.53 -6.28 -6.21
N LEU A 193 -15.47 -5.44 -6.13
CA LEU A 193 -15.03 -4.65 -7.27
C LEU A 193 -14.29 -5.45 -8.34
N ALA A 194 -13.51 -6.46 -7.94
CA ALA A 194 -12.76 -7.29 -8.88
C ALA A 194 -13.67 -8.16 -9.72
N ARG A 195 -13.42 -8.19 -11.03
CA ARG A 195 -14.25 -8.91 -12.03
C ARG A 195 -13.66 -10.26 -12.40
N VAL A 196 -12.36 -10.47 -12.20
CA VAL A 196 -11.53 -11.60 -12.63
C VAL A 196 -11.42 -11.71 -14.15
N THR A 197 -12.54 -11.72 -14.86
CA THR A 197 -12.64 -11.50 -16.30
C THR A 197 -13.44 -10.23 -16.54
N PHE A 198 -12.78 -9.25 -17.13
CA PHE A 198 -13.36 -7.95 -17.44
C PHE A 198 -14.12 -8.01 -18.75
N VAL A 199 -15.22 -7.28 -18.84
CA VAL A 199 -15.99 -7.12 -20.09
C VAL A 199 -16.15 -5.64 -20.39
N ARG A 200 -15.72 -5.24 -21.58
CA ARG A 200 -15.95 -3.90 -22.13
C ARG A 200 -16.96 -4.00 -23.27
N ASP A 201 -17.86 -3.07 -23.33
CA ASP A 201 -18.80 -2.95 -24.45
C ASP A 201 -18.24 -1.91 -25.45
N ASP A 202 -17.83 -2.37 -26.61
CA ASP A 202 -17.35 -1.54 -27.71
C ASP A 202 -18.44 -1.47 -28.77
N ASP A 203 -19.33 -0.48 -28.72
CA ASP A 203 -20.44 -0.25 -29.65
C ASP A 203 -21.32 -1.50 -29.88
N GLY A 204 -21.64 -2.23 -28.81
CA GLY A 204 -22.45 -3.44 -28.85
C GLY A 204 -21.66 -4.74 -29.02
N THR A 205 -20.36 -4.66 -29.20
CA THR A 205 -19.45 -5.82 -29.17
C THR A 205 -18.84 -5.97 -27.77
N LYS A 206 -19.16 -7.06 -27.10
CA LYS A 206 -18.59 -7.37 -25.79
C LYS A 206 -17.20 -7.97 -25.94
N VAL A 207 -16.19 -7.28 -25.45
CA VAL A 207 -14.80 -7.72 -25.45
C VAL A 207 -14.45 -8.20 -24.06
N ALA A 208 -14.04 -9.46 -23.93
CA ALA A 208 -13.63 -10.08 -22.66
C ALA A 208 -12.12 -10.21 -22.60
N TYR A 209 -11.56 -9.88 -21.43
CA TYR A 209 -10.12 -9.94 -21.17
C TYR A 209 -9.85 -10.07 -19.67
N PRO A 210 -8.62 -10.43 -19.25
CA PRO A 210 -8.32 -10.53 -17.84
C PRO A 210 -8.55 -9.20 -17.13
N ASP A 211 -9.20 -9.23 -15.98
CA ASP A 211 -9.18 -8.10 -15.04
C ASP A 211 -7.74 -7.89 -14.60
N THR A 212 -7.28 -6.67 -14.70
CA THR A 212 -5.97 -6.23 -14.22
C THR A 212 -6.13 -4.91 -13.49
N CYS A 213 -5.33 -4.71 -12.47
CA CYS A 213 -5.53 -3.59 -11.56
C CYS A 213 -4.21 -2.96 -11.16
N VAL A 214 -4.07 -1.66 -11.34
CA VAL A 214 -3.06 -0.90 -10.62
C VAL A 214 -3.73 -0.08 -9.52
N GLY A 215 -3.03 0.11 -8.41
CA GLY A 215 -3.59 0.84 -7.29
C GLY A 215 -2.60 1.80 -6.66
N THR A 216 -3.12 2.85 -6.06
CA THR A 216 -2.32 3.83 -5.31
C THR A 216 -1.86 3.32 -3.96
N ASP A 217 -2.22 2.10 -3.61
CA ASP A 217 -1.83 1.42 -2.37
C ASP A 217 -1.01 0.18 -2.66
N SER A 218 0.05 -0.05 -1.86
CA SER A 218 0.94 -1.19 -2.06
C SER A 218 0.24 -2.55 -1.91
N HIS A 219 -0.81 -2.65 -1.09
CA HIS A 219 -1.56 -3.89 -0.86
C HIS A 219 -2.64 -4.18 -1.92
N THR A 220 -2.66 -3.43 -3.03
CA THR A 220 -3.45 -3.79 -4.23
C THR A 220 -3.22 -5.24 -4.65
N THR A 221 -2.05 -5.78 -4.35
CA THR A 221 -1.68 -7.19 -4.57
C THR A 221 -2.59 -8.21 -3.87
N MET A 222 -3.44 -7.79 -2.94
CA MET A 222 -4.43 -8.71 -2.36
C MET A 222 -5.33 -9.36 -3.41
N VAL A 223 -5.63 -8.66 -4.50
CA VAL A 223 -6.42 -9.15 -5.62
C VAL A 223 -5.77 -10.33 -6.35
N ASN A 224 -4.46 -10.53 -6.18
CA ASN A 224 -3.75 -11.66 -6.79
C ASN A 224 -4.28 -13.01 -6.31
N GLY A 225 -4.89 -13.06 -5.14
CA GLY A 225 -5.57 -14.25 -4.65
C GLY A 225 -6.73 -14.74 -5.52
N LEU A 226 -7.37 -13.82 -6.25
CA LEU A 226 -8.42 -14.12 -7.24
C LEU A 226 -7.88 -14.51 -8.62
N GLY A 227 -6.57 -14.55 -8.81
CA GLY A 227 -5.97 -14.72 -10.13
C GLY A 227 -5.94 -13.43 -10.95
N VAL A 228 -6.22 -12.30 -10.35
CA VAL A 228 -6.12 -10.98 -10.98
C VAL A 228 -4.70 -10.44 -10.81
N VAL A 229 -4.06 -10.11 -11.93
CA VAL A 229 -2.75 -9.47 -11.90
C VAL A 229 -2.94 -8.00 -11.55
N GLY A 230 -2.41 -7.64 -10.40
CA GLY A 230 -2.51 -6.27 -9.89
C GLY A 230 -1.42 -5.95 -8.91
N TRP A 231 -0.97 -4.70 -8.91
CA TRP A 231 0.07 -4.22 -8.01
C TRP A 231 -0.05 -2.74 -7.69
N GLY A 232 0.64 -2.32 -6.64
CA GLY A 232 0.75 -0.92 -6.25
C GLY A 232 1.67 -0.14 -7.17
N VAL A 233 1.24 1.06 -7.52
CA VAL A 233 2.02 2.06 -8.26
C VAL A 233 2.02 3.37 -7.47
N GLY A 234 2.82 4.34 -7.90
CA GLY A 234 2.72 5.70 -7.37
C GLY A 234 1.43 6.40 -7.81
N GLY A 235 0.98 7.38 -7.03
CA GLY A 235 -0.22 8.14 -7.37
C GLY A 235 -0.16 8.75 -8.76
N ILE A 236 0.97 9.32 -9.12
CA ILE A 236 1.19 9.93 -10.45
C ILE A 236 1.16 8.91 -11.60
N GLU A 237 1.62 7.69 -11.38
CA GLU A 237 1.48 6.61 -12.38
C GLU A 237 0.02 6.15 -12.51
N ALA A 238 -0.69 6.08 -11.39
CA ALA A 238 -2.12 5.76 -11.39
C ALA A 238 -2.93 6.82 -12.13
N GLU A 239 -2.63 8.10 -11.93
CA GLU A 239 -3.26 9.20 -12.66
C GLU A 239 -3.01 9.11 -14.17
N ALA A 240 -1.75 8.87 -14.56
CA ALA A 240 -1.41 8.69 -15.96
C ALA A 240 -2.12 7.47 -16.56
N ALA A 241 -2.24 6.36 -15.84
CA ALA A 241 -2.97 5.17 -16.25
C ALA A 241 -4.48 5.47 -16.42
N MET A 242 -5.08 6.23 -15.50
CA MET A 242 -6.47 6.69 -15.65
C MET A 242 -6.67 7.51 -16.92
N LEU A 243 -5.68 8.29 -17.32
CA LEU A 243 -5.71 9.14 -18.51
C LEU A 243 -5.25 8.43 -19.80
N GLY A 244 -5.16 7.10 -19.76
CA GLY A 244 -4.86 6.28 -20.93
C GLY A 244 -3.37 6.08 -21.21
N GLN A 245 -2.48 6.57 -20.36
CA GLN A 245 -1.05 6.31 -20.49
C GLN A 245 -0.74 4.89 -19.99
N PRO A 246 -0.16 4.01 -20.82
CA PRO A 246 0.26 2.69 -20.37
C PRO A 246 1.34 2.77 -19.29
N VAL A 247 1.38 1.77 -18.43
CA VAL A 247 2.46 1.58 -17.46
C VAL A 247 3.66 0.94 -18.16
N SER A 248 4.77 1.67 -18.21
CA SER A 248 6.03 1.15 -18.75
C SER A 248 6.70 0.23 -17.73
N MET A 249 7.07 -0.96 -18.14
CA MET A 249 7.74 -1.94 -17.28
C MET A 249 8.68 -2.85 -18.07
N LEU A 250 9.71 -3.35 -17.41
CA LEU A 250 10.50 -4.46 -17.94
C LEU A 250 9.77 -5.78 -17.66
N VAL A 251 9.83 -6.69 -18.61
CA VAL A 251 9.32 -8.05 -18.40
C VAL A 251 10.11 -8.69 -17.24
N PRO A 252 9.44 -9.06 -16.13
CA PRO A 252 10.13 -9.44 -14.91
C PRO A 252 10.66 -10.88 -14.96
N ARG A 253 11.53 -11.21 -14.01
CA ARG A 253 11.77 -12.58 -13.62
C ARG A 253 10.56 -13.10 -12.83
N VAL A 254 10.27 -14.38 -12.97
CA VAL A 254 9.13 -15.01 -12.30
C VAL A 254 9.64 -16.16 -11.43
N VAL A 255 9.29 -16.11 -10.15
CA VAL A 255 9.58 -17.14 -9.16
C VAL A 255 8.38 -18.07 -9.03
N GLY A 256 8.54 -19.35 -9.35
CA GLY A 256 7.52 -20.36 -9.12
C GLY A 256 7.60 -20.88 -7.69
N PHE A 257 6.50 -20.76 -6.95
CA PHE A 257 6.38 -21.25 -5.58
C PHE A 257 5.42 -22.45 -5.54
N LYS A 258 5.99 -23.65 -5.45
CA LYS A 258 5.21 -24.88 -5.45
C LYS A 258 4.64 -25.17 -4.06
N LEU A 259 3.33 -25.40 -4.00
CA LEU A 259 2.63 -25.81 -2.79
C LEU A 259 2.25 -27.29 -2.87
N SER A 260 2.47 -28.02 -1.79
CA SER A 260 2.06 -29.42 -1.62
C SER A 260 1.48 -29.63 -0.23
N GLY A 261 0.71 -30.71 -0.06
CA GLY A 261 0.08 -31.04 1.21
C GLY A 261 -1.03 -30.05 1.60
N GLU A 262 -1.35 -30.03 2.87
CA GLU A 262 -2.36 -29.17 3.46
C GLU A 262 -1.97 -28.75 4.89
N LEU A 263 -2.54 -27.67 5.40
CA LEU A 263 -2.28 -27.20 6.76
C LEU A 263 -2.79 -28.23 7.79
N ARG A 264 -2.03 -28.39 8.88
CA ARG A 264 -2.44 -29.24 10.01
C ARG A 264 -3.46 -28.53 10.89
N ASP A 265 -4.18 -29.30 11.67
CA ASP A 265 -5.09 -28.77 12.70
C ASP A 265 -4.36 -27.82 13.64
N GLY A 266 -5.02 -26.74 14.00
CA GLY A 266 -4.50 -25.70 14.89
C GLY A 266 -3.58 -24.67 14.23
N VAL A 267 -3.23 -24.86 12.95
CA VAL A 267 -2.45 -23.91 12.15
C VAL A 267 -3.42 -22.99 11.41
N THR A 268 -3.15 -21.70 11.45
CA THR A 268 -3.99 -20.68 10.80
C THR A 268 -3.41 -20.19 9.48
N ALA A 269 -4.24 -19.53 8.69
CA ALA A 269 -3.81 -18.81 7.50
C ALA A 269 -2.70 -17.79 7.80
N THR A 270 -2.76 -17.14 8.94
CA THR A 270 -1.73 -16.18 9.38
C THR A 270 -0.37 -16.85 9.55
N ASP A 271 -0.35 -18.06 10.12
CA ASP A 271 0.89 -18.83 10.26
C ASP A 271 1.52 -19.15 8.91
N LEU A 272 0.70 -19.54 7.94
CA LEU A 272 1.13 -19.78 6.55
C LEU A 272 1.70 -18.51 5.93
N VAL A 273 1.01 -17.41 6.07
CA VAL A 273 1.40 -16.12 5.47
C VAL A 273 2.72 -15.63 6.05
N LEU A 274 2.91 -15.70 7.35
CA LEU A 274 4.17 -15.31 8.00
C LEU A 274 5.33 -16.24 7.58
N THR A 275 5.06 -17.53 7.44
CA THR A 275 6.07 -18.50 6.96
C THR A 275 6.52 -18.17 5.54
N ILE A 276 5.58 -17.95 4.62
CA ILE A 276 5.88 -17.63 3.22
C ILE A 276 6.55 -16.26 3.12
N THR A 277 6.14 -15.29 3.92
CA THR A 277 6.76 -13.96 3.95
C THR A 277 8.26 -14.06 4.30
N GLN A 278 8.60 -14.82 5.31
CA GLN A 278 9.99 -15.07 5.67
C GLN A 278 10.75 -15.76 4.53
N MET A 279 10.22 -16.87 3.99
CA MET A 279 10.86 -17.64 2.92
C MET A 279 11.14 -16.79 1.68
N LEU A 280 10.16 -15.99 1.24
CA LEU A 280 10.30 -15.15 0.04
C LEU A 280 11.25 -13.98 0.27
N ARG A 281 11.24 -13.38 1.46
CA ARG A 281 12.19 -12.32 1.79
C ARG A 281 13.64 -12.84 1.81
N GLU A 282 13.87 -14.01 2.37
CA GLU A 282 15.17 -14.70 2.37
C GLU A 282 15.62 -15.08 0.95
N HIS A 283 14.68 -15.47 0.09
CA HIS A 283 14.94 -15.79 -1.32
C HIS A 283 15.26 -14.55 -2.17
N LYS A 284 14.99 -13.35 -1.68
CA LYS A 284 15.26 -12.08 -2.39
C LYS A 284 14.42 -11.90 -3.65
N VAL A 285 13.12 -11.86 -3.51
CA VAL A 285 12.16 -11.73 -4.62
C VAL A 285 11.86 -10.26 -4.99
N VAL A 286 12.61 -9.31 -4.49
CA VAL A 286 12.39 -7.88 -4.74
C VAL A 286 12.35 -7.60 -6.25
N GLY A 287 11.27 -6.97 -6.71
CA GLY A 287 11.05 -6.62 -8.10
C GLY A 287 10.69 -7.79 -9.04
N LYS A 288 10.54 -8.99 -8.51
CA LYS A 288 10.12 -10.18 -9.26
C LYS A 288 8.63 -10.42 -9.14
N PHE A 289 8.08 -11.22 -10.05
CA PHE A 289 6.77 -11.81 -9.90
C PHE A 289 6.89 -13.15 -9.17
N VAL A 290 5.93 -13.44 -8.30
CA VAL A 290 5.79 -14.75 -7.64
C VAL A 290 4.49 -15.39 -8.09
N GLU A 291 4.55 -16.68 -8.46
CA GLU A 291 3.37 -17.47 -8.80
C GLU A 291 3.31 -18.72 -7.95
N PHE A 292 2.15 -18.93 -7.33
CA PHE A 292 1.88 -20.15 -6.59
C PHE A 292 1.29 -21.20 -7.53
N TYR A 293 1.78 -22.41 -7.45
CA TYR A 293 1.35 -23.52 -8.28
C TYR A 293 1.50 -24.87 -7.55
N GLY A 294 1.16 -25.94 -8.20
CA GLY A 294 1.33 -27.30 -7.72
C GLY A 294 0.08 -27.91 -7.09
N PRO A 295 0.20 -29.15 -6.57
CA PRO A 295 -0.96 -29.90 -6.09
C PRO A 295 -1.59 -29.34 -4.80
N GLY A 296 -0.83 -28.55 -4.03
CA GLY A 296 -1.33 -27.95 -2.80
C GLY A 296 -2.21 -26.72 -2.99
N VAL A 297 -2.25 -26.14 -4.21
CA VAL A 297 -3.04 -24.92 -4.48
C VAL A 297 -4.52 -25.13 -4.20
N ALA A 298 -5.09 -26.24 -4.61
CA ALA A 298 -6.50 -26.56 -4.41
C ALA A 298 -6.90 -26.68 -2.91
N ALA A 299 -5.95 -26.99 -2.03
CA ALA A 299 -6.15 -27.07 -0.59
C ALA A 299 -6.09 -25.69 0.11
N VAL A 300 -5.72 -24.62 -0.60
CA VAL A 300 -5.65 -23.26 -0.04
C VAL A 300 -6.95 -22.53 -0.33
N PRO A 301 -7.78 -22.23 0.67
CA PRO A 301 -8.99 -21.44 0.50
C PRO A 301 -8.67 -20.08 -0.09
N LEU A 302 -9.60 -19.48 -0.83
CA LEU A 302 -9.35 -18.22 -1.51
C LEU A 302 -8.97 -17.08 -0.55
N ALA A 303 -9.60 -17.02 0.61
CA ALA A 303 -9.25 -16.02 1.62
C ALA A 303 -7.77 -16.12 2.05
N ASN A 304 -7.22 -17.33 2.16
CA ASN A 304 -5.79 -17.54 2.44
C ASN A 304 -4.92 -17.07 1.28
N ARG A 305 -5.34 -17.33 0.03
CA ARG A 305 -4.64 -16.84 -1.17
C ARG A 305 -4.59 -15.31 -1.22
N ALA A 306 -5.69 -14.67 -0.90
CA ALA A 306 -5.79 -13.21 -0.82
C ALA A 306 -4.85 -12.65 0.28
N THR A 307 -4.78 -13.29 1.43
CA THR A 307 -3.88 -12.91 2.52
C THR A 307 -2.41 -13.03 2.10
N LEU A 308 -2.05 -14.07 1.35
CA LEU A 308 -0.71 -14.25 0.78
C LEU A 308 -0.38 -13.14 -0.23
N GLY A 309 -1.29 -12.86 -1.15
CA GLY A 309 -1.14 -11.77 -2.12
C GLY A 309 -1.00 -10.40 -1.44
N ASN A 310 -1.76 -10.16 -0.38
CA ASN A 310 -1.69 -8.92 0.41
C ASN A 310 -0.27 -8.64 0.93
N MET A 311 0.45 -9.66 1.35
CA MET A 311 1.79 -9.53 1.93
C MET A 311 2.91 -9.41 0.88
N SER A 312 2.59 -9.37 -0.41
CA SER A 312 3.58 -9.20 -1.49
C SER A 312 4.54 -8.03 -1.26
N PRO A 313 4.08 -6.83 -0.85
CA PRO A 313 4.98 -5.74 -0.51
C PRO A 313 5.96 -6.04 0.63
N GLU A 314 5.53 -6.81 1.62
CA GLU A 314 6.35 -7.13 2.79
C GLU A 314 7.50 -8.09 2.46
N TYR A 315 7.31 -9.03 1.55
CA TYR A 315 8.44 -9.83 1.05
C TYR A 315 9.11 -9.26 -0.20
N GLY A 316 8.56 -8.17 -0.77
CA GLY A 316 9.21 -7.34 -1.77
C GLY A 316 8.93 -7.71 -3.21
N SER A 317 8.09 -8.69 -3.51
CA SER A 317 7.68 -8.98 -4.89
C SER A 317 6.74 -7.93 -5.46
N THR A 318 6.67 -7.82 -6.78
CA THR A 318 5.70 -6.95 -7.44
C THR A 318 4.30 -7.53 -7.34
N ILE A 319 4.15 -8.82 -7.58
CA ILE A 319 2.91 -9.59 -7.38
C ILE A 319 3.21 -10.94 -6.73
N ALA A 320 2.17 -11.55 -6.17
CA ALA A 320 2.17 -12.93 -5.70
C ALA A 320 0.81 -13.55 -6.04
N VAL A 321 0.71 -14.13 -7.21
CA VAL A 321 -0.55 -14.50 -7.84
C VAL A 321 -0.83 -16.00 -7.73
N PHE A 322 -2.11 -16.31 -7.52
CA PHE A 322 -2.65 -17.66 -7.63
C PHE A 322 -3.32 -17.85 -8.99
N PRO A 323 -3.34 -19.06 -9.53
CA PRO A 323 -4.08 -19.36 -10.76
C PRO A 323 -5.60 -19.40 -10.48
N ILE A 324 -6.38 -19.37 -11.54
CA ILE A 324 -7.84 -19.53 -11.49
C ILE A 324 -8.19 -21.02 -11.48
N ASP A 325 -9.03 -21.42 -10.52
CA ASP A 325 -9.51 -22.78 -10.35
C ASP A 325 -10.95 -22.79 -9.79
N ASP A 326 -11.47 -23.97 -9.45
CA ASP A 326 -12.80 -24.12 -8.87
C ASP A 326 -12.96 -23.33 -7.55
N VAL A 327 -11.90 -23.22 -6.74
CA VAL A 327 -11.91 -22.43 -5.50
C VAL A 327 -12.19 -20.95 -5.81
N THR A 328 -11.64 -20.44 -6.90
CA THR A 328 -11.90 -19.07 -7.38
C THR A 328 -13.38 -18.90 -7.73
N LEU A 329 -13.95 -19.83 -8.47
CA LEU A 329 -15.37 -19.78 -8.89
C LEU A 329 -16.31 -19.85 -7.68
N ASP A 330 -16.02 -20.72 -6.72
CA ASP A 330 -16.83 -20.87 -5.49
C ASP A 330 -16.81 -19.58 -4.66
N TYR A 331 -15.68 -18.89 -4.59
CA TYR A 331 -15.57 -17.60 -3.93
C TYR A 331 -16.38 -16.51 -4.65
N LEU A 332 -16.35 -16.47 -5.96
CA LEU A 332 -17.16 -15.53 -6.74
C LEU A 332 -18.67 -15.75 -6.50
N ARG A 333 -19.11 -17.00 -6.40
CA ARG A 333 -20.50 -17.34 -6.03
C ARG A 333 -20.83 -16.90 -4.62
N LEU A 334 -19.95 -17.23 -3.67
CA LEU A 334 -20.13 -16.84 -2.26
C LEU A 334 -20.26 -15.33 -2.10
N THR A 335 -19.48 -14.56 -2.82
CA THR A 335 -19.46 -13.09 -2.75
C THR A 335 -20.52 -12.41 -3.62
N GLY A 336 -21.46 -13.19 -4.18
CA GLY A 336 -22.64 -12.68 -4.84
C GLY A 336 -22.44 -12.24 -6.29
N ARG A 337 -21.35 -12.67 -6.97
CA ARG A 337 -21.19 -12.46 -8.41
C ARG A 337 -22.24 -13.29 -9.17
N ASP A 338 -22.76 -12.71 -10.25
CA ASP A 338 -23.75 -13.37 -11.10
C ASP A 338 -23.19 -14.65 -11.73
N GLU A 339 -24.01 -15.67 -11.87
CA GLU A 339 -23.60 -16.95 -12.46
C GLU A 339 -23.09 -16.78 -13.90
N SER A 340 -23.60 -15.80 -14.64
CA SER A 340 -23.09 -15.45 -15.98
C SER A 340 -21.61 -15.00 -15.93
N GLN A 341 -21.23 -14.24 -14.91
CA GLN A 341 -19.85 -13.82 -14.68
C GLN A 341 -18.98 -15.01 -14.31
N VAL A 342 -19.45 -15.87 -13.44
CA VAL A 342 -18.72 -17.08 -13.02
C VAL A 342 -18.44 -18.01 -14.20
N LYS A 343 -19.45 -18.24 -15.04
CA LYS A 343 -19.31 -19.04 -16.27
C LYS A 343 -18.33 -18.43 -17.27
N LEU A 344 -18.37 -17.10 -17.41
CA LEU A 344 -17.42 -16.39 -18.27
C LEU A 344 -15.99 -16.55 -17.78
N VAL A 345 -15.74 -16.41 -16.48
CA VAL A 345 -14.41 -16.57 -15.87
C VAL A 345 -13.86 -17.98 -16.18
N GLU A 346 -14.66 -19.02 -15.97
CA GLU A 346 -14.27 -20.40 -16.27
C GLU A 346 -13.97 -20.62 -17.74
N ALA A 347 -14.91 -20.24 -18.62
CA ALA A 347 -14.76 -20.44 -20.06
C ALA A 347 -13.58 -19.65 -20.63
N TYR A 348 -13.40 -18.41 -20.21
CA TYR A 348 -12.30 -17.57 -20.65
C TYR A 348 -10.95 -18.14 -20.20
N ALA A 349 -10.80 -18.49 -18.92
CA ALA A 349 -9.56 -19.05 -18.39
C ALA A 349 -9.17 -20.35 -19.11
N LYS A 350 -10.14 -21.23 -19.37
CA LYS A 350 -9.91 -22.46 -20.11
C LYS A 350 -9.55 -22.22 -21.57
N ALA A 351 -10.21 -21.28 -22.24
CA ALA A 351 -9.92 -20.92 -23.63
C ALA A 351 -8.50 -20.36 -23.82
N GLN A 352 -8.01 -19.64 -22.81
CA GLN A 352 -6.67 -19.01 -22.83
C GLN A 352 -5.55 -19.87 -22.25
N GLY A 353 -5.82 -21.09 -21.82
CA GLY A 353 -4.84 -21.93 -21.13
C GLY A 353 -4.37 -21.34 -19.80
N MET A 354 -5.22 -20.57 -19.13
CA MET A 354 -4.98 -19.92 -17.82
C MET A 354 -5.63 -20.66 -16.65
N TRP A 355 -6.44 -21.67 -16.92
CA TRP A 355 -7.05 -22.51 -15.90
C TRP A 355 -5.99 -23.37 -15.22
N HIS A 356 -6.03 -23.45 -13.88
CA HIS A 356 -5.05 -24.21 -13.13
C HIS A 356 -5.04 -25.69 -13.48
N ASP A 357 -3.88 -26.21 -13.85
CA ASP A 357 -3.58 -27.63 -14.00
C ASP A 357 -2.53 -28.03 -12.96
N PRO A 358 -2.90 -28.82 -11.92
CA PRO A 358 -1.96 -29.21 -10.86
C PRO A 358 -0.80 -30.09 -11.34
N GLN A 359 -0.91 -30.66 -12.54
CA GLN A 359 0.13 -31.48 -13.15
C GLN A 359 1.06 -30.68 -14.09
N HIS A 360 0.68 -29.47 -14.45
CA HIS A 360 1.48 -28.61 -15.33
C HIS A 360 2.40 -27.70 -14.50
N GLU A 361 3.66 -27.70 -14.88
CA GLU A 361 4.65 -26.76 -14.35
C GLU A 361 5.12 -25.84 -15.48
N ALA A 362 4.82 -24.54 -15.38
CA ALA A 362 5.33 -23.56 -16.32
C ALA A 362 6.85 -23.39 -16.15
N ARG A 363 7.47 -22.74 -17.11
CA ARG A 363 8.88 -22.40 -16.99
C ARG A 363 9.04 -21.13 -16.17
N TYR A 364 9.71 -21.24 -15.01
CA TYR A 364 10.01 -20.13 -14.12
C TYR A 364 11.49 -19.77 -14.13
N SER A 365 11.82 -18.58 -13.70
CA SER A 365 13.20 -18.13 -13.52
C SER A 365 13.86 -18.78 -12.31
N GLU A 366 13.09 -19.03 -11.26
CA GLU A 366 13.54 -19.60 -9.99
C GLU A 366 12.42 -20.47 -9.42
N TYR A 367 12.78 -21.42 -8.56
CA TYR A 367 11.84 -22.38 -7.99
C TYR A 367 12.02 -22.47 -6.49
N ILE A 368 10.91 -22.38 -5.76
CA ILE A 368 10.80 -22.62 -4.32
C ILE A 368 9.64 -23.58 -4.09
N GLU A 369 9.68 -24.35 -3.03
CA GLU A 369 8.57 -25.23 -2.64
C GLU A 369 8.33 -25.20 -1.13
N LEU A 370 7.09 -25.43 -0.75
CA LEU A 370 6.64 -25.58 0.64
C LEU A 370 5.63 -26.72 0.74
N ASP A 371 5.90 -27.64 1.67
CA ASP A 371 4.90 -28.57 2.16
C ASP A 371 4.08 -27.87 3.24
N LEU A 372 2.80 -27.62 2.99
CA LEU A 372 1.90 -26.90 3.89
C LEU A 372 1.79 -27.58 5.27
N SER A 373 1.99 -28.91 5.35
CA SER A 373 1.96 -29.66 6.60
C SER A 373 3.09 -29.32 7.57
N THR A 374 4.13 -28.63 7.11
CA THR A 374 5.28 -28.21 7.91
C THR A 374 5.12 -26.85 8.58
N VAL A 375 4.08 -26.12 8.23
CA VAL A 375 3.81 -24.79 8.81
C VAL A 375 3.44 -24.93 10.29
N LYS A 376 4.03 -24.06 11.12
CA LYS A 376 3.83 -24.04 12.57
C LYS A 376 3.26 -22.71 13.03
N PRO A 377 2.53 -22.67 14.16
CA PRO A 377 2.03 -21.44 14.75
C PRO A 377 3.13 -20.42 14.98
N SER A 378 2.91 -19.20 14.53
CA SER A 378 3.91 -18.15 14.47
C SER A 378 3.33 -16.78 14.77
N ILE A 379 4.21 -15.87 15.19
CA ILE A 379 4.03 -14.42 15.18
C ILE A 379 5.20 -13.79 14.42
N ALA A 380 5.18 -12.47 14.20
CA ALA A 380 6.30 -11.76 13.61
C ALA A 380 6.56 -10.44 14.35
N GLY A 381 7.80 -10.15 14.63
CA GLY A 381 8.21 -8.93 15.31
C GLY A 381 9.57 -9.05 15.97
N PRO A 382 9.97 -8.02 16.74
CA PRO A 382 9.20 -6.79 17.05
C PRO A 382 9.31 -5.66 16.02
N LYS A 383 10.04 -5.85 14.91
CA LYS A 383 10.35 -4.76 13.95
C LYS A 383 9.75 -4.92 12.57
N ARG A 384 9.73 -6.15 12.03
CA ARG A 384 9.44 -6.38 10.60
C ARG A 384 8.52 -7.59 10.41
N PRO A 385 7.71 -7.60 9.35
CA PRO A 385 6.82 -8.72 9.05
C PRO A 385 7.55 -10.05 8.77
N GLN A 386 8.75 -9.99 8.22
CA GLN A 386 9.57 -11.17 7.95
C GLN A 386 10.33 -11.73 9.16
N ASP A 387 10.33 -11.02 10.27
CA ASP A 387 10.95 -11.50 11.52
C ASP A 387 10.02 -12.49 12.24
N ARG A 388 9.82 -13.64 11.59
CA ARG A 388 8.94 -14.70 12.10
C ARG A 388 9.53 -15.38 13.32
N ILE A 389 8.68 -15.60 14.30
CA ILE A 389 9.00 -16.26 15.55
C ILE A 389 7.98 -17.37 15.79
N LEU A 390 8.43 -18.58 16.07
CA LEU A 390 7.51 -19.65 16.49
C LEU A 390 6.90 -19.28 17.85
N ILE A 391 5.63 -19.62 18.06
CA ILE A 391 4.94 -19.38 19.33
C ILE A 391 5.70 -20.02 20.50
N SER A 392 6.28 -21.21 20.29
CA SER A 392 7.11 -21.89 21.27
C SER A 392 8.39 -21.14 21.67
N GLU A 393 8.82 -20.17 20.87
CA GLU A 393 10.05 -19.39 21.06
C GLU A 393 9.77 -17.91 21.38
N ALA A 394 8.49 -17.50 21.42
CA ALA A 394 8.12 -16.09 21.54
C ALA A 394 8.60 -15.45 22.84
N LYS A 395 8.47 -16.13 23.97
CA LYS A 395 8.95 -15.64 25.26
C LYS A 395 10.45 -15.44 25.26
N GLU A 396 11.21 -16.45 24.85
CA GLU A 396 12.68 -16.40 24.79
C GLU A 396 13.17 -15.28 23.84
N SER A 397 12.52 -15.14 22.69
CA SER A 397 12.82 -14.06 21.74
C SER A 397 12.56 -12.68 22.36
N PHE A 398 11.47 -12.51 23.06
CA PHE A 398 11.15 -11.27 23.76
C PHE A 398 12.23 -10.95 24.84
N GLU A 399 12.54 -11.90 25.69
CA GLU A 399 13.54 -11.73 26.75
C GLU A 399 14.92 -11.36 26.22
N LYS A 400 15.31 -11.86 25.05
CA LYS A 400 16.56 -11.52 24.38
C LYS A 400 16.58 -10.12 23.77
N THR A 401 15.44 -9.61 23.34
CA THR A 401 15.37 -8.37 22.55
C THR A 401 14.93 -7.16 23.36
N VAL A 402 14.22 -7.32 24.46
CA VAL A 402 13.61 -6.22 25.22
C VAL A 402 14.63 -5.19 25.70
N GLY A 403 15.84 -5.63 26.05
CA GLY A 403 16.91 -4.76 26.51
C GLY A 403 17.39 -3.72 25.48
N ASP A 404 17.13 -3.96 24.20
CA ASP A 404 17.47 -3.03 23.13
C ASP A 404 16.46 -1.87 23.03
N TYR A 405 15.31 -1.98 23.71
CA TYR A 405 14.17 -1.06 23.59
C TYR A 405 13.89 -0.26 24.87
N THR A 406 14.63 -0.48 25.94
CA THR A 406 14.47 0.25 27.20
C THR A 406 15.79 0.51 27.87
N THR A 407 15.90 1.67 28.51
CA THR A 407 16.98 2.01 29.42
C THR A 407 16.65 1.65 30.86
N ASN A 408 15.47 1.09 31.11
CA ASN A 408 14.93 0.80 32.44
C ASN A 408 14.53 -0.69 32.57
N PRO A 409 15.49 -1.63 32.44
CA PRO A 409 15.21 -3.05 32.57
C PRO A 409 14.69 -3.41 33.96
N GLY A 410 13.73 -4.33 34.05
CA GLY A 410 13.16 -4.75 35.32
C GLY A 410 12.20 -3.73 35.96
N ALA A 411 11.83 -2.67 35.25
CA ALA A 411 10.90 -1.67 35.76
C ALA A 411 9.51 -2.24 36.04
N ALA A 412 8.92 -1.82 37.16
CA ALA A 412 7.55 -2.08 37.53
C ALA A 412 6.93 -0.76 38.01
N VAL A 413 6.10 -0.16 37.19
CA VAL A 413 5.57 1.20 37.44
C VAL A 413 4.12 1.09 37.91
N PRO A 414 3.80 1.57 39.13
CA PRO A 414 2.44 1.57 39.61
C PRO A 414 1.59 2.58 38.80
N VAL A 415 0.43 2.13 38.32
CA VAL A 415 -0.52 2.94 37.56
C VAL A 415 -1.90 2.77 38.17
N THR A 416 -2.61 3.88 38.32
CA THR A 416 -4.02 3.89 38.70
C THR A 416 -4.82 4.60 37.62
N LEU A 417 -5.79 3.90 37.04
CA LEU A 417 -6.69 4.43 36.03
C LEU A 417 -7.74 5.36 36.65
N ALA A 418 -8.37 6.16 35.80
CA ALA A 418 -9.46 7.07 36.20
C ALA A 418 -10.66 6.36 36.87
N ASP A 419 -10.89 5.10 36.52
CA ASP A 419 -11.95 4.27 37.12
C ASP A 419 -11.55 3.56 38.43
N GLY A 420 -10.34 3.83 38.92
CA GLY A 420 -9.79 3.32 40.19
C GLY A 420 -9.07 1.98 40.10
N ARG A 421 -9.03 1.31 38.95
CA ARG A 421 -8.24 0.09 38.79
C ARG A 421 -6.76 0.40 38.88
N SER A 422 -6.01 -0.39 39.62
CA SER A 422 -4.57 -0.23 39.82
C SER A 422 -3.82 -1.47 39.45
N PHE A 423 -2.61 -1.27 38.90
CA PHE A 423 -1.71 -2.36 38.47
C PHE A 423 -0.28 -1.86 38.41
N GLU A 424 0.66 -2.78 38.24
CA GLU A 424 2.04 -2.48 37.86
C GLU A 424 2.22 -2.66 36.37
N LEU A 425 2.67 -1.62 35.65
CA LEU A 425 3.03 -1.67 34.25
C LEU A 425 4.50 -2.05 34.10
N ARG A 426 4.79 -3.09 33.34
CA ARG A 426 6.12 -3.65 33.13
C ARG A 426 6.53 -3.60 31.68
N ASN A 427 7.84 -3.73 31.41
CA ASN A 427 8.33 -4.00 30.05
C ASN A 427 7.66 -5.26 29.50
N GLY A 428 7.28 -5.22 28.22
CA GLY A 428 6.60 -6.31 27.56
C GLY A 428 5.07 -6.29 27.72
N ALA A 429 4.51 -5.37 28.51
CA ALA A 429 3.07 -5.22 28.63
C ALA A 429 2.44 -4.98 27.25
N VAL A 430 1.41 -5.74 26.92
CA VAL A 430 0.61 -5.54 25.72
C VAL A 430 -0.33 -4.35 25.95
N THR A 431 -0.03 -3.22 25.36
CA THR A 431 -0.80 -1.98 25.53
C THR A 431 -1.77 -1.72 24.39
N VAL A 432 -1.57 -2.40 23.25
CA VAL A 432 -2.49 -2.40 22.11
C VAL A 432 -2.73 -3.83 21.68
N ALA A 433 -3.99 -4.22 21.57
CA ALA A 433 -4.42 -5.47 20.97
C ALA A 433 -5.51 -5.15 19.92
N ALA A 434 -5.14 -5.22 18.65
CA ALA A 434 -6.00 -4.78 17.56
C ALA A 434 -6.28 -5.91 16.55
N ILE A 435 -7.55 -6.23 16.36
CA ILE A 435 -8.02 -7.01 15.20
C ILE A 435 -8.32 -6.00 14.11
N THR A 436 -7.43 -5.93 13.11
CA THR A 436 -7.39 -4.84 12.14
C THR A 436 -6.85 -5.31 10.79
N SER A 437 -6.96 -4.47 9.76
CA SER A 437 -6.38 -4.65 8.43
C SER A 437 -7.12 -5.63 7.52
N CYS A 438 -6.95 -5.44 6.22
CA CYS A 438 -7.45 -6.35 5.19
C CYS A 438 -6.77 -7.74 5.22
N THR A 439 -5.55 -7.84 5.75
CA THR A 439 -4.75 -9.07 5.74
C THR A 439 -5.49 -10.26 6.35
N ASN A 440 -6.03 -10.10 7.54
CA ASN A 440 -6.67 -11.18 8.27
C ASN A 440 -8.20 -11.05 8.32
N THR A 441 -8.75 -9.84 8.29
CA THR A 441 -10.20 -9.64 8.44
C THR A 441 -11.00 -10.11 7.22
N SER A 442 -10.35 -10.28 6.07
CA SER A 442 -10.93 -10.91 4.89
C SER A 442 -11.11 -12.42 5.00
N ASN A 443 -10.53 -13.03 6.03
CA ASN A 443 -10.52 -14.48 6.22
C ASN A 443 -11.52 -14.90 7.32
N PRO A 444 -12.67 -15.44 6.94
CA PRO A 444 -13.69 -15.83 7.91
C PRO A 444 -13.21 -16.85 8.96
N SER A 445 -12.32 -17.76 8.57
CA SER A 445 -11.86 -18.82 9.49
C SER A 445 -11.09 -18.24 10.68
N VAL A 446 -10.16 -17.33 10.46
CA VAL A 446 -9.40 -16.70 11.56
C VAL A 446 -10.24 -15.70 12.35
N MET A 447 -11.20 -15.06 11.71
CA MET A 447 -12.12 -14.15 12.38
C MET A 447 -13.09 -14.91 13.30
N ILE A 448 -13.69 -16.00 12.83
CA ILE A 448 -14.53 -16.87 13.64
C ILE A 448 -13.71 -17.52 14.77
N ALA A 449 -12.47 -17.91 14.50
CA ALA A 449 -11.57 -18.41 15.55
C ALA A 449 -11.38 -17.39 16.68
N ALA A 450 -11.17 -16.11 16.34
CA ALA A 450 -11.07 -15.04 17.33
C ALA A 450 -12.36 -14.89 18.14
N GLY A 451 -13.52 -14.94 17.50
CA GLY A 451 -14.83 -14.90 18.16
C GLY A 451 -15.03 -16.07 19.10
N LEU A 452 -14.61 -17.28 18.71
CA LEU A 452 -14.71 -18.47 19.55
C LEU A 452 -13.77 -18.42 20.76
N VAL A 453 -12.55 -17.89 20.60
CA VAL A 453 -11.65 -17.62 21.73
C VAL A 453 -12.29 -16.63 22.70
N ALA A 454 -12.85 -15.55 22.20
CA ALA A 454 -13.56 -14.56 23.02
C ALA A 454 -14.75 -15.17 23.76
N LYS A 455 -15.52 -16.04 23.11
CA LYS A 455 -16.64 -16.75 23.72
C LYS A 455 -16.18 -17.62 24.87
N LYS A 456 -15.19 -18.47 24.64
CA LYS A 456 -14.65 -19.37 25.69
C LYS A 456 -14.09 -18.58 26.87
N ALA A 457 -13.36 -17.51 26.61
CA ALA A 457 -12.82 -16.63 27.64
C ALA A 457 -13.93 -15.92 28.44
N HIS A 458 -14.92 -15.37 27.77
CA HIS A 458 -16.06 -14.72 28.41
C HIS A 458 -16.86 -15.66 29.29
N GLU A 459 -17.14 -16.87 28.82
CA GLU A 459 -17.84 -17.91 29.59
C GLU A 459 -17.06 -18.36 30.84
N LEU A 460 -15.75 -18.27 30.85
CA LEU A 460 -14.87 -18.51 31.98
C LEU A 460 -14.70 -17.29 32.90
N GLY A 461 -15.34 -16.18 32.61
CA GLY A 461 -15.25 -14.96 33.41
C GLY A 461 -13.90 -14.21 33.26
N LEU A 462 -13.16 -14.44 32.18
CA LEU A 462 -11.92 -13.74 31.88
C LEU A 462 -12.18 -12.37 31.27
N ALA A 463 -11.17 -11.50 31.35
CA ALA A 463 -11.19 -10.17 30.74
C ALA A 463 -9.78 -9.81 30.25
N PRO A 464 -9.64 -8.88 29.31
CA PRO A 464 -8.33 -8.29 28.98
C PRO A 464 -7.72 -7.62 30.20
N LYS A 465 -6.41 -7.54 30.25
CA LYS A 465 -5.74 -6.77 31.30
C LYS A 465 -6.10 -5.27 31.18
N PRO A 466 -6.18 -4.54 32.30
CA PRO A 466 -6.71 -3.19 32.33
C PRO A 466 -5.86 -2.14 31.57
N TRP A 467 -4.62 -2.45 31.24
CA TRP A 467 -3.74 -1.56 30.46
C TRP A 467 -3.83 -1.77 28.95
N VAL A 468 -4.62 -2.73 28.48
CA VAL A 468 -4.72 -3.07 27.06
C VAL A 468 -5.82 -2.25 26.38
N LYS A 469 -5.45 -1.51 25.35
CA LYS A 469 -6.40 -0.91 24.41
C LYS A 469 -6.79 -1.97 23.38
N THR A 470 -8.02 -2.40 23.41
CA THR A 470 -8.59 -3.41 22.50
C THR A 470 -9.43 -2.75 21.42
N SER A 471 -9.38 -3.28 20.18
CA SER A 471 -10.19 -2.77 19.10
C SER A 471 -10.49 -3.82 18.04
N LEU A 472 -11.67 -3.69 17.40
CA LEU A 472 -12.08 -4.47 16.24
C LEU A 472 -12.41 -3.51 15.09
N ALA A 473 -11.61 -3.58 14.03
CA ALA A 473 -11.81 -2.80 12.80
C ALA A 473 -11.83 -3.76 11.60
N PRO A 474 -13.00 -4.34 11.27
CA PRO A 474 -13.12 -5.30 10.18
C PRO A 474 -13.01 -4.62 8.82
N GLY A 475 -12.64 -5.41 7.82
CA GLY A 475 -12.44 -4.94 6.45
C GLY A 475 -13.73 -4.86 5.61
N SER A 476 -14.84 -5.38 6.09
CA SER A 476 -16.16 -5.19 5.48
C SER A 476 -17.28 -5.37 6.50
N GLN A 477 -18.46 -4.87 6.16
CA GLN A 477 -19.64 -5.02 7.00
C GLN A 477 -20.14 -6.47 7.07
N VAL A 478 -19.77 -7.31 6.13
CA VAL A 478 -20.11 -8.75 6.14
C VAL A 478 -19.51 -9.43 7.37
N VAL A 479 -18.35 -8.99 7.83
CA VAL A 479 -17.70 -9.55 9.04
C VAL A 479 -18.58 -9.37 10.27
N THR A 480 -19.14 -8.20 10.48
CA THR A 480 -20.07 -7.95 11.57
C THR A 480 -21.36 -8.74 11.44
N ASP A 481 -21.86 -8.90 10.21
CA ASP A 481 -23.05 -9.70 9.94
C ASP A 481 -22.87 -11.17 10.32
N TYR A 482 -21.77 -11.81 9.93
CA TYR A 482 -21.56 -13.20 10.29
C TYR A 482 -21.19 -13.38 11.76
N PHE A 483 -20.53 -12.42 12.40
CA PHE A 483 -20.33 -12.45 13.86
C PHE A 483 -21.66 -12.40 14.60
N GLU A 484 -22.58 -11.56 14.16
CA GLU A 484 -23.91 -11.47 14.76
C GLU A 484 -24.71 -12.76 14.57
N ARG A 485 -24.75 -13.29 13.34
CA ARG A 485 -25.43 -14.56 13.04
C ARG A 485 -24.84 -15.74 13.83
N ALA A 486 -23.52 -15.75 14.03
CA ALA A 486 -22.84 -16.77 14.83
C ALA A 486 -23.01 -16.59 16.35
N GLY A 487 -23.58 -15.47 16.80
CA GLY A 487 -23.72 -15.15 18.23
C GLY A 487 -22.39 -14.82 18.90
N LEU A 488 -21.40 -14.31 18.15
CA LEU A 488 -20.05 -14.03 18.65
C LEU A 488 -19.82 -12.55 18.98
N SER A 489 -20.65 -11.64 18.47
CA SER A 489 -20.49 -10.19 18.67
C SER A 489 -20.50 -9.80 20.14
N GLU A 490 -21.42 -10.33 20.92
CA GLU A 490 -21.53 -10.07 22.36
C GLU A 490 -20.28 -10.54 23.13
N HIS A 491 -19.75 -11.69 22.78
CA HIS A 491 -18.55 -12.24 23.41
C HIS A 491 -17.30 -11.43 23.08
N LEU A 492 -17.15 -10.98 21.83
CA LEU A 492 -16.06 -10.08 21.43
C LEU A 492 -16.14 -8.74 22.17
N ALA A 493 -17.33 -8.14 22.26
CA ALA A 493 -17.56 -6.92 23.01
C ALA A 493 -17.25 -7.07 24.51
N ALA A 494 -17.65 -8.21 25.11
CA ALA A 494 -17.33 -8.52 26.50
C ALA A 494 -15.82 -8.62 26.75
N MET A 495 -15.05 -9.01 25.74
CA MET A 495 -13.59 -9.02 25.78
C MET A 495 -12.97 -7.68 25.33
N GLY A 496 -13.74 -6.61 25.22
CA GLY A 496 -13.28 -5.27 24.85
C GLY A 496 -13.06 -5.05 23.36
N PHE A 497 -13.33 -6.04 22.52
CA PHE A 497 -13.23 -5.95 21.06
C PHE A 497 -14.53 -5.45 20.44
N ASP A 498 -14.95 -4.26 20.87
CA ASP A 498 -16.04 -3.53 20.24
C ASP A 498 -15.63 -3.00 18.87
N LEU A 499 -16.61 -2.89 17.98
CA LEU A 499 -16.43 -2.29 16.68
C LEU A 499 -16.02 -0.81 16.84
N VAL A 500 -14.91 -0.42 16.23
CA VAL A 500 -14.39 0.96 16.28
C VAL A 500 -14.49 1.68 14.93
N GLY A 501 -14.58 0.94 13.85
CA GLY A 501 -14.66 1.46 12.48
C GLY A 501 -14.50 0.35 11.45
N TYR A 502 -14.83 0.67 10.20
CA TYR A 502 -14.51 -0.14 9.03
C TYR A 502 -13.42 0.60 8.25
N GLY A 503 -12.19 0.24 8.47
CA GLY A 503 -11.08 0.94 7.83
C GLY A 503 -9.72 0.42 8.25
N CYS A 504 -8.71 0.88 7.54
CA CYS A 504 -7.32 0.61 7.86
C CYS A 504 -6.92 1.51 9.04
N THR A 505 -6.89 0.94 10.24
CA THR A 505 -6.68 1.69 11.48
C THR A 505 -5.27 1.52 12.05
N THR A 506 -5.07 0.58 12.96
CA THR A 506 -3.79 0.40 13.68
C THR A 506 -2.62 0.15 12.74
N CYS A 507 -2.80 -0.59 11.67
CA CYS A 507 -1.73 -0.93 10.72
C CYS A 507 -1.12 0.30 10.00
N ILE A 508 -1.83 1.41 9.92
CA ILE A 508 -1.35 2.65 9.27
C ILE A 508 -1.07 3.81 10.24
N GLY A 509 -1.13 3.55 11.53
CA GLY A 509 -0.90 4.58 12.54
C GLY A 509 -2.14 5.33 13.01
N ASN A 510 -3.33 4.86 12.66
CA ASN A 510 -4.60 5.38 13.14
C ASN A 510 -5.09 4.68 14.42
N THR A 511 -4.17 4.17 15.20
CA THR A 511 -4.45 3.54 16.50
C THR A 511 -5.14 4.50 17.47
N GLY A 512 -4.90 5.79 17.30
CA GLY A 512 -5.31 6.81 18.26
C GLY A 512 -4.50 6.77 19.57
N PRO A 513 -4.83 7.62 20.54
CA PRO A 513 -4.10 7.67 21.79
C PRO A 513 -4.31 6.41 22.62
N LEU A 514 -3.28 5.99 23.35
CA LEU A 514 -3.37 4.95 24.37
C LEU A 514 -4.21 5.45 25.56
N ILE A 515 -4.52 4.57 26.49
CA ILE A 515 -5.08 4.93 27.78
C ILE A 515 -4.17 5.98 28.42
N PRO A 516 -4.66 7.18 28.81
CA PRO A 516 -3.79 8.29 29.18
C PRO A 516 -2.77 8.00 30.29
N GLU A 517 -3.19 7.28 31.33
CA GLU A 517 -2.33 6.93 32.45
C GLU A 517 -1.26 5.91 32.05
N VAL A 518 -1.57 5.03 31.11
CA VAL A 518 -0.62 4.07 30.51
C VAL A 518 0.41 4.81 29.66
N SER A 519 -0.03 5.72 28.80
CA SER A 519 0.85 6.54 27.97
C SER A 519 1.82 7.36 28.82
N ALA A 520 1.35 8.00 29.89
CA ALA A 520 2.18 8.74 30.83
C ALA A 520 3.25 7.84 31.49
N ALA A 521 2.85 6.67 31.98
CA ALA A 521 3.77 5.74 32.62
C ALA A 521 4.87 5.25 31.67
N ILE A 522 4.52 4.99 30.41
CA ILE A 522 5.48 4.58 29.37
C ILE A 522 6.53 5.66 29.14
N ASN A 523 6.09 6.90 28.90
CA ASN A 523 6.95 8.00 28.52
C ASN A 523 7.81 8.53 29.67
N GLU A 524 7.28 8.53 30.89
CA GLU A 524 8.02 8.98 32.08
C GLU A 524 9.08 7.97 32.55
N ASN A 525 8.92 6.69 32.22
CA ASN A 525 9.78 5.61 32.74
C ASN A 525 10.54 4.84 31.66
N ASP A 526 10.45 5.27 30.40
CA ASP A 526 11.10 4.59 29.27
C ASP A 526 10.78 3.08 29.20
N LEU A 527 9.51 2.72 29.28
CA LEU A 527 9.06 1.34 29.24
C LEU A 527 9.03 0.83 27.80
N ALA A 528 9.56 -0.37 27.57
CA ALA A 528 9.40 -1.12 26.34
C ALA A 528 8.11 -1.91 26.38
N VAL A 529 7.01 -1.28 26.02
CA VAL A 529 5.71 -1.92 25.89
C VAL A 529 5.48 -2.43 24.48
N THR A 530 4.45 -3.25 24.29
CA THR A 530 4.22 -3.96 23.06
C THR A 530 2.82 -3.70 22.48
N ALA A 531 2.72 -3.84 21.17
CA ALA A 531 1.46 -3.95 20.46
C ALA A 531 1.36 -5.33 19.79
N VAL A 532 0.19 -5.91 19.83
CA VAL A 532 -0.15 -7.14 19.09
C VAL A 532 -1.30 -6.82 18.15
N LEU A 533 -1.09 -7.02 16.85
CA LEU A 533 -2.08 -6.66 15.84
C LEU A 533 -2.15 -7.72 14.74
N SER A 534 -3.35 -7.92 14.21
CA SER A 534 -3.57 -8.83 13.08
C SER A 534 -3.34 -8.15 11.72
N GLY A 535 -2.39 -7.22 11.67
CA GLY A 535 -2.04 -6.43 10.49
C GLY A 535 -0.97 -7.06 9.61
N ASN A 536 -0.46 -6.26 8.69
CA ASN A 536 0.59 -6.62 7.73
C ASN A 536 1.91 -5.87 7.96
N ARG A 537 1.92 -4.81 8.76
CA ARG A 537 3.10 -4.00 9.09
C ARG A 537 3.18 -3.71 10.58
N ASN A 538 4.41 -3.75 11.09
CA ASN A 538 4.69 -3.57 12.51
C ASN A 538 5.90 -2.65 12.74
N PHE A 539 6.14 -1.71 11.83
CA PHE A 539 7.28 -0.81 11.93
C PHE A 539 7.19 0.10 13.15
N GLU A 540 8.32 0.31 13.81
CA GLU A 540 8.43 1.24 14.94
C GLU A 540 7.99 2.66 14.53
N GLY A 541 7.24 3.32 15.41
CA GLY A 541 6.70 4.67 15.18
C GLY A 541 5.50 4.71 14.22
N ARG A 542 5.16 3.60 13.57
CA ARG A 542 4.00 3.52 12.69
C ARG A 542 2.72 3.16 13.43
N ILE A 543 2.80 2.22 14.37
CA ILE A 543 1.62 1.70 15.08
C ILE A 543 1.14 2.69 16.13
N SER A 544 2.05 3.13 16.97
CA SER A 544 1.82 4.14 18.00
C SER A 544 3.13 4.83 18.34
N PRO A 545 3.12 6.14 18.64
CA PRO A 545 4.34 6.83 19.07
C PRO A 545 4.87 6.34 20.43
N ASP A 546 4.01 5.72 21.24
CA ASP A 546 4.36 5.25 22.60
C ASP A 546 4.86 3.80 22.62
N VAL A 547 4.71 3.06 21.52
CA VAL A 547 5.00 1.62 21.48
C VAL A 547 6.17 1.33 20.53
N THR A 548 7.21 0.73 21.06
CA THR A 548 8.44 0.45 20.30
C THR A 548 8.53 -0.98 19.78
N MET A 549 7.86 -1.94 20.41
CA MET A 549 7.89 -3.35 20.04
C MET A 549 6.52 -3.79 19.50
N ASN A 550 6.46 -4.12 18.22
CA ASN A 550 5.18 -4.43 17.55
C ASN A 550 5.20 -5.83 16.96
N TYR A 551 4.15 -6.61 17.24
CA TYR A 551 4.05 -8.01 16.82
C TYR A 551 2.82 -8.24 15.96
N LEU A 552 3.02 -8.88 14.80
CA LEU A 552 1.94 -9.37 13.96
C LEU A 552 1.52 -10.76 14.45
N ALA A 553 0.23 -10.95 14.61
CA ALA A 553 -0.35 -12.21 15.08
C ALA A 553 -1.70 -12.47 14.42
N SER A 554 -2.17 -13.71 14.46
CA SER A 554 -3.52 -14.04 14.03
C SER A 554 -4.58 -13.37 14.92
N PRO A 555 -5.78 -13.10 14.41
CA PRO A 555 -6.87 -12.54 15.21
C PRO A 555 -7.14 -13.30 16.53
N PRO A 556 -7.19 -14.65 16.55
CA PRO A 556 -7.38 -15.35 17.83
C PRO A 556 -6.20 -15.14 18.80
N LEU A 557 -4.96 -15.05 18.32
CA LEU A 557 -3.81 -14.73 19.17
C LEU A 557 -3.85 -13.29 19.70
N VAL A 558 -4.40 -12.34 18.95
CA VAL A 558 -4.62 -10.97 19.45
C VAL A 558 -5.50 -11.00 20.69
N VAL A 559 -6.59 -11.76 20.67
CA VAL A 559 -7.47 -11.94 21.83
C VAL A 559 -6.71 -12.61 22.99
N ILE A 560 -5.98 -13.67 22.72
CA ILE A 560 -5.17 -14.38 23.72
C ILE A 560 -4.16 -13.45 24.40
N TYR A 561 -3.39 -12.68 23.63
CA TYR A 561 -2.41 -11.76 24.19
C TYR A 561 -3.05 -10.60 24.97
N SER A 562 -4.27 -10.19 24.63
CA SER A 562 -5.00 -9.20 25.44
C SER A 562 -5.35 -9.71 26.83
N ILE A 563 -5.64 -11.00 26.93
CA ILE A 563 -5.93 -11.70 28.20
C ILE A 563 -4.65 -11.89 29.01
N ALA A 564 -3.57 -12.36 28.38
CA ALA A 564 -2.26 -12.51 29.01
C ALA A 564 -1.68 -11.14 29.43
N GLY A 565 -1.88 -10.12 28.63
CA GLY A 565 -1.45 -8.73 28.85
C GLY A 565 0.05 -8.51 28.76
N THR A 566 0.81 -9.49 28.33
CA THR A 566 2.28 -9.42 28.21
C THR A 566 2.80 -10.30 27.08
N MET A 567 3.90 -9.87 26.46
CA MET A 567 4.68 -10.71 25.55
C MET A 567 5.67 -11.62 26.31
N ASP A 568 5.95 -11.35 27.57
CA ASP A 568 6.80 -12.17 28.43
C ASP A 568 6.03 -13.37 28.99
N ILE A 569 5.58 -14.22 28.07
CA ILE A 569 4.77 -15.41 28.38
C ILE A 569 5.03 -16.52 27.36
N ASP A 570 5.15 -17.75 27.85
CA ASP A 570 5.12 -18.96 27.02
C ASP A 570 3.66 -19.44 26.88
N LEU A 571 3.03 -19.14 25.76
CA LEU A 571 1.62 -19.48 25.53
C LEU A 571 1.34 -20.99 25.59
N ASN A 572 2.34 -21.83 25.30
CA ASN A 572 2.15 -23.28 25.30
C ASN A 572 2.18 -23.89 26.72
N ASN A 573 2.91 -23.28 27.63
CA ASN A 573 3.20 -23.87 28.94
C ASN A 573 2.73 -23.01 30.13
N ASP A 574 2.68 -21.70 29.98
CA ASP A 574 2.32 -20.80 31.08
C ASP A 574 0.79 -20.68 31.25
N VAL A 575 0.38 -20.32 32.44
CA VAL A 575 -1.00 -19.94 32.74
C VAL A 575 -1.28 -18.57 32.15
N LEU A 576 -2.33 -18.46 31.31
CA LEU A 576 -2.76 -17.19 30.69
C LEU A 576 -3.44 -16.27 31.71
N ALA A 577 -4.34 -16.83 32.46
CA ALA A 577 -5.17 -16.13 33.43
C ALA A 577 -5.78 -17.10 34.42
N THR A 578 -6.32 -16.56 35.51
CA THR A 578 -7.06 -17.31 36.52
C THR A 578 -8.51 -16.83 36.52
N THR A 579 -9.44 -17.78 36.51
CA THR A 579 -10.88 -17.47 36.59
C THR A 579 -11.23 -16.83 37.95
N PRO A 580 -12.37 -16.15 38.07
CA PRO A 580 -12.81 -15.59 39.35
C PRO A 580 -12.91 -16.60 40.49
N ASP A 581 -13.17 -17.87 40.18
CA ASP A 581 -13.25 -18.99 41.14
C ASP A 581 -11.93 -19.74 41.37
N GLY A 582 -10.82 -19.23 40.78
CA GLY A 582 -9.47 -19.69 41.06
C GLY A 582 -8.92 -20.78 40.13
N HIS A 583 -9.61 -21.12 39.05
CA HIS A 583 -9.09 -22.06 38.06
C HIS A 583 -8.07 -21.43 37.13
N GLU A 584 -6.99 -22.15 36.90
CA GLU A 584 -5.96 -21.73 35.91
C GLU A 584 -6.44 -22.04 34.49
N VAL A 585 -6.33 -21.04 33.61
CA VAL A 585 -6.67 -21.15 32.18
C VAL A 585 -5.41 -21.08 31.33
N ARG A 586 -5.27 -22.01 30.41
CA ARG A 586 -4.16 -22.11 29.48
C ARG A 586 -4.65 -21.91 28.03
N LEU A 587 -3.73 -21.71 27.09
CA LEU A 587 -4.05 -21.55 25.68
C LEU A 587 -4.97 -22.68 25.16
N ALA A 588 -4.67 -23.94 25.50
CA ALA A 588 -5.45 -25.09 25.06
C ALA A 588 -6.91 -25.05 25.51
N ASP A 589 -7.24 -24.39 26.62
CA ASP A 589 -8.61 -24.24 27.11
C ASP A 589 -9.44 -23.26 26.29
N LEU A 590 -8.79 -22.36 25.57
CA LEU A 590 -9.42 -21.29 24.79
C LEU A 590 -9.37 -21.52 23.28
N TRP A 591 -8.42 -22.31 22.79
CA TRP A 591 -8.22 -22.49 21.36
C TRP A 591 -9.30 -23.38 20.75
N PRO A 592 -10.03 -22.92 19.72
CA PRO A 592 -11.07 -23.70 19.07
C PRO A 592 -10.47 -24.79 18.18
N SER A 593 -11.22 -25.87 18.01
CA SER A 593 -10.87 -26.89 17.02
C SER A 593 -11.18 -26.44 15.60
N THR A 594 -10.51 -27.05 14.62
CA THR A 594 -10.79 -26.80 13.20
C THR A 594 -12.25 -27.11 12.87
N GLU A 595 -12.80 -28.19 13.42
CA GLU A 595 -14.22 -28.59 13.23
C GLU A 595 -15.19 -27.53 13.75
N GLU A 596 -14.96 -26.99 14.96
CA GLU A 596 -15.78 -25.90 15.51
C GLU A 596 -15.78 -24.68 14.58
N ILE A 597 -14.61 -24.30 14.06
CA ILE A 597 -14.46 -23.14 13.16
C ILE A 597 -15.23 -23.41 11.86
N GLU A 598 -15.04 -24.55 11.23
CA GLU A 598 -15.68 -24.90 9.96
C GLU A 598 -17.21 -24.98 10.08
N GLU A 599 -17.73 -25.53 11.18
CA GLU A 599 -19.17 -25.60 11.45
C GLU A 599 -19.78 -24.19 11.52
N ILE A 600 -19.14 -23.28 12.27
CA ILE A 600 -19.64 -21.92 12.42
C ILE A 600 -19.51 -21.13 11.11
N VAL A 601 -18.40 -21.25 10.39
CA VAL A 601 -18.24 -20.65 9.07
C VAL A 601 -19.32 -21.12 8.12
N GLY A 602 -19.56 -22.43 8.04
CA GLY A 602 -20.56 -23.02 7.14
C GLY A 602 -22.01 -22.62 7.46
N SER A 603 -22.33 -22.38 8.74
CA SER A 603 -23.68 -22.03 9.20
C SER A 603 -23.95 -20.52 9.25
N SER A 604 -22.93 -19.70 9.23
CA SER A 604 -23.04 -18.25 9.51
C SER A 604 -22.81 -17.35 8.31
N ILE A 605 -22.20 -17.84 7.24
CA ILE A 605 -21.83 -17.03 6.07
C ILE A 605 -22.66 -17.47 4.87
N SER A 606 -23.26 -16.51 4.16
CA SER A 606 -24.05 -16.76 2.96
C SER A 606 -23.81 -15.71 1.90
N ALA A 607 -24.09 -16.06 0.64
CA ALA A 607 -23.99 -15.14 -0.49
C ALA A 607 -24.92 -13.93 -0.37
N GLU A 608 -26.07 -14.10 0.29
CA GLU A 608 -27.03 -13.02 0.52
C GLU A 608 -26.42 -11.89 1.33
N MET A 609 -25.58 -12.18 2.34
CA MET A 609 -24.90 -11.15 3.14
C MET A 609 -24.07 -10.22 2.26
N TYR A 610 -23.32 -10.79 1.33
CA TYR A 610 -22.48 -10.01 0.41
C TYR A 610 -23.35 -9.20 -0.56
N SER A 611 -24.35 -9.83 -1.17
CA SER A 611 -25.25 -9.17 -2.12
C SER A 611 -25.99 -8.00 -1.49
N GLU A 612 -26.49 -8.15 -0.26
CA GLU A 612 -27.18 -7.08 0.46
C GLU A 612 -26.25 -5.91 0.81
N ARG A 613 -25.04 -6.20 1.31
CA ARG A 613 -24.09 -5.16 1.73
C ARG A 613 -23.52 -4.37 0.56
N TYR A 614 -23.34 -5.00 -0.59
CA TYR A 614 -22.76 -4.36 -1.76
C TYR A 614 -23.77 -3.84 -2.78
N ALA A 615 -25.07 -4.09 -2.64
CA ALA A 615 -26.11 -3.68 -3.58
C ALA A 615 -26.10 -2.18 -3.88
N ASP A 616 -25.78 -1.34 -2.91
CA ASP A 616 -25.84 0.12 -3.01
C ASP A 616 -24.55 0.80 -2.49
N VAL A 617 -23.42 0.15 -2.71
CA VAL A 617 -22.13 0.49 -2.09
C VAL A 617 -21.63 1.90 -2.42
N PHE A 618 -21.98 2.45 -3.60
CA PHE A 618 -21.53 3.77 -4.04
C PHE A 618 -22.44 4.93 -3.63
N ASN A 619 -23.65 4.68 -3.14
CA ASN A 619 -24.60 5.74 -2.78
C ASN A 619 -24.41 6.27 -1.35
N GLY A 620 -23.89 5.46 -0.47
CA GLY A 620 -23.58 5.84 0.90
C GLY A 620 -24.80 6.07 1.79
N GLY A 621 -24.50 6.26 3.08
CA GLY A 621 -25.50 6.54 4.10
C GLY A 621 -25.93 8.02 4.17
N PRO A 622 -26.82 8.35 5.13
CA PRO A 622 -27.34 9.72 5.27
C PRO A 622 -26.26 10.78 5.41
N ARG A 623 -25.24 10.56 6.26
CA ARG A 623 -24.13 11.51 6.47
C ARG A 623 -23.38 11.87 5.20
N TRP A 624 -23.17 10.88 4.32
CA TRP A 624 -22.53 11.08 3.02
C TRP A 624 -23.40 11.91 2.09
N LYS A 625 -24.70 11.59 2.04
CA LYS A 625 -25.69 12.27 1.18
C LYS A 625 -25.97 13.71 1.60
N GLU A 626 -25.83 14.04 2.87
CA GLU A 626 -26.05 15.37 3.44
C GLU A 626 -24.87 16.33 3.22
N LEU A 627 -23.73 15.83 2.74
CA LEU A 627 -22.60 16.71 2.42
C LEU A 627 -22.95 17.61 1.24
N ASP A 628 -22.74 18.92 1.39
CA ASP A 628 -22.85 19.87 0.30
C ASP A 628 -21.87 19.48 -0.82
N THR A 629 -22.37 19.37 -2.03
CA THR A 629 -21.57 18.98 -3.19
C THR A 629 -21.39 20.17 -4.12
N PRO A 630 -20.15 20.70 -4.28
CA PRO A 630 -19.89 21.72 -5.30
C PRO A 630 -20.25 21.20 -6.69
N GLU A 631 -20.73 22.08 -7.56
CA GLU A 631 -21.08 21.78 -8.95
C GLU A 631 -20.07 22.40 -9.92
N GLY A 632 -19.91 21.84 -11.10
CA GLY A 632 -19.07 22.38 -12.18
C GLY A 632 -18.05 21.39 -12.73
N GLU A 633 -17.55 21.66 -13.94
CA GLU A 633 -16.52 20.86 -14.62
C GLU A 633 -15.13 21.06 -14.00
N THR A 634 -14.88 22.24 -13.41
CA THR A 634 -13.68 22.57 -12.66
C THR A 634 -14.03 22.77 -11.18
N PHE A 635 -13.09 22.43 -10.33
CA PHE A 635 -13.28 22.60 -8.89
C PHE A 635 -13.11 24.07 -8.47
N ALA A 636 -14.05 24.58 -7.68
CA ALA A 636 -13.93 25.91 -7.09
C ALA A 636 -13.02 25.83 -5.85
N TRP A 637 -11.74 26.08 -6.06
CA TRP A 637 -10.73 26.04 -4.98
C TRP A 637 -11.03 27.11 -3.93
N HIS A 638 -11.05 26.66 -2.68
CA HIS A 638 -11.26 27.57 -1.56
C HIS A 638 -9.90 28.05 -1.01
N PRO A 639 -9.57 29.33 -1.07
CA PRO A 639 -8.23 29.81 -0.69
C PRO A 639 -7.88 29.60 0.78
N ASP A 640 -8.88 29.48 1.65
CA ASP A 640 -8.70 29.24 3.09
C ASP A 640 -8.72 27.77 3.47
N SER A 641 -8.90 26.85 2.51
CA SER A 641 -8.91 25.42 2.79
C SER A 641 -7.56 24.95 3.34
N THR A 642 -7.60 24.15 4.38
CA THR A 642 -6.43 23.51 4.97
C THR A 642 -6.33 22.02 4.62
N TYR A 643 -7.23 21.51 3.78
CA TYR A 643 -7.28 20.13 3.30
C TYR A 643 -7.10 19.97 1.79
N VAL A 644 -7.69 20.85 0.98
CA VAL A 644 -7.72 20.74 -0.48
C VAL A 644 -7.26 22.05 -1.11
N ARG A 645 -6.11 22.02 -1.77
CA ARG A 645 -5.52 23.20 -2.39
C ARG A 645 -5.00 22.87 -3.80
N LYS A 646 -5.13 23.84 -4.70
CA LYS A 646 -4.59 23.74 -6.06
C LYS A 646 -3.08 23.52 -6.00
N LEU A 647 -2.60 22.48 -6.69
CA LEU A 647 -1.20 22.11 -6.73
C LEU A 647 -0.41 23.00 -7.71
N PRO A 648 0.76 23.53 -7.34
CA PRO A 648 1.52 24.47 -8.19
C PRO A 648 2.41 23.81 -9.26
N ILE A 649 2.41 22.49 -9.41
CA ILE A 649 3.36 21.78 -10.29
C ILE A 649 3.22 22.08 -11.78
N PHE A 650 2.10 22.67 -12.19
CA PHE A 650 1.86 23.07 -13.59
C PHE A 650 2.03 24.57 -13.82
N ASP A 651 2.39 25.33 -12.78
CA ASP A 651 2.58 26.78 -12.89
C ASP A 651 3.73 27.10 -13.85
N GLY A 652 3.45 27.95 -14.83
CA GLY A 652 4.44 28.34 -15.83
C GLY A 652 4.76 27.28 -16.89
N MET A 653 4.00 26.20 -16.96
CA MET A 653 4.20 25.14 -17.93
C MET A 653 3.98 25.66 -19.37
N THR A 654 4.92 25.34 -20.26
CA THR A 654 4.88 25.67 -21.67
C THR A 654 4.36 24.52 -22.54
N ALA A 655 3.85 24.82 -23.73
CA ALA A 655 3.36 23.81 -24.67
C ALA A 655 4.46 22.84 -25.14
N GLU A 656 5.67 23.30 -25.25
CA GLU A 656 6.86 22.47 -25.53
C GLU A 656 7.77 22.45 -24.29
N PRO A 657 8.36 21.27 -23.95
CA PRO A 657 9.28 21.20 -22.83
C PRO A 657 10.59 21.95 -23.13
N GLU A 658 11.15 22.54 -22.10
CA GLU A 658 12.50 23.10 -22.22
C GLU A 658 13.55 21.98 -22.24
N PRO A 659 14.65 22.14 -23.00
CA PRO A 659 15.74 21.16 -22.98
C PRO A 659 16.33 20.98 -21.58
N ILE A 660 16.65 19.74 -21.25
CA ILE A 660 17.32 19.40 -19.99
C ILE A 660 18.76 19.91 -20.03
N GLY A 661 19.18 20.60 -18.99
CA GLY A 661 20.56 21.08 -18.79
C GLY A 661 21.26 20.32 -17.64
N ASP A 662 22.56 20.56 -17.54
CA ASP A 662 23.36 20.09 -16.42
C ASP A 662 22.92 20.75 -15.11
N ILE A 663 23.20 20.10 -13.99
CA ILE A 663 22.90 20.62 -12.66
C ILE A 663 24.16 21.29 -12.12
N ALA A 664 24.11 22.61 -11.91
CA ALA A 664 25.25 23.42 -11.51
C ALA A 664 25.03 24.09 -10.15
N GLY A 665 26.05 24.10 -9.30
CA GLY A 665 26.05 24.82 -8.03
C GLY A 665 25.07 24.23 -6.99
N ALA A 666 24.76 22.94 -7.08
CA ALA A 666 23.81 22.30 -6.18
C ALA A 666 24.37 22.13 -4.77
N ARG A 667 23.48 22.28 -3.78
CA ARG A 667 23.79 22.04 -2.37
C ARG A 667 23.07 20.80 -1.87
N VAL A 668 23.67 20.12 -0.89
CA VAL A 668 23.06 18.95 -0.23
C VAL A 668 22.03 19.42 0.80
N LEU A 669 20.78 19.02 0.59
CA LEU A 669 19.71 19.27 1.56
C LEU A 669 19.74 18.26 2.70
N LEU A 670 19.93 16.98 2.37
CA LEU A 670 20.03 15.90 3.35
C LEU A 670 21.12 14.89 2.93
N LYS A 671 21.82 14.37 3.92
CA LYS A 671 22.70 13.21 3.80
C LYS A 671 22.19 12.12 4.73
N LEU A 672 21.62 11.07 4.14
CA LEU A 672 20.88 10.03 4.83
C LEU A 672 21.60 8.68 4.79
N GLY A 673 21.28 7.82 5.74
CA GLY A 673 21.78 6.44 5.80
C GLY A 673 20.95 5.46 4.98
N ASP A 674 21.07 4.18 5.30
CA ASP A 674 20.36 3.08 4.64
C ASP A 674 18.91 2.99 5.10
N SER A 675 18.08 2.33 4.26
CA SER A 675 16.69 1.98 4.58
C SER A 675 15.81 3.16 4.99
N VAL A 676 16.02 4.30 4.36
CA VAL A 676 15.14 5.45 4.51
C VAL A 676 13.84 5.16 3.76
N THR A 677 12.76 5.03 4.52
CA THR A 677 11.45 4.66 4.00
C THR A 677 10.70 5.87 3.43
N THR A 678 9.65 5.60 2.66
CA THR A 678 8.71 6.63 2.23
C THR A 678 8.00 7.30 3.41
N ASP A 679 7.86 6.61 4.57
CA ASP A 679 7.37 7.20 5.81
C ASP A 679 8.35 8.23 6.41
N HIS A 680 9.64 8.00 6.29
CA HIS A 680 10.66 8.98 6.69
C HIS A 680 10.65 10.22 5.79
N ILE A 681 10.44 10.01 4.49
CA ILE A 681 10.45 11.11 3.51
C ILE A 681 9.14 11.91 3.56
N SER A 682 8.00 11.22 3.60
CA SER A 682 6.67 11.84 3.67
C SER A 682 5.82 11.14 4.74
N PRO A 683 5.76 11.69 5.96
CA PRO A 683 5.03 11.06 7.06
C PRO A 683 3.52 11.05 6.80
N ALA A 684 2.83 10.06 7.37
CA ALA A 684 1.37 9.94 7.33
C ALA A 684 0.71 10.23 8.68
N GLY A 685 1.48 10.14 9.77
CA GLY A 685 0.99 10.23 11.14
C GLY A 685 0.75 11.64 11.64
N ASN A 686 0.84 11.80 12.94
CA ASN A 686 0.55 13.06 13.64
C ASN A 686 1.47 14.20 13.23
N ILE A 687 0.90 15.40 13.22
CA ILE A 687 1.59 16.66 12.94
C ILE A 687 1.97 17.31 14.27
N LYS A 688 3.28 17.51 14.51
CA LYS A 688 3.76 18.21 15.70
C LYS A 688 3.44 19.70 15.62
N SER A 689 3.03 20.29 16.74
CA SER A 689 2.65 21.72 16.83
C SER A 689 3.81 22.67 16.56
N ASP A 690 5.03 22.28 16.90
CA ASP A 690 6.26 23.06 16.70
C ASP A 690 6.93 22.81 15.34
N SER A 691 6.39 21.91 14.54
CA SER A 691 6.87 21.66 13.18
C SER A 691 6.43 22.76 12.21
N PRO A 692 7.12 22.93 11.05
CA PRO A 692 6.67 23.87 10.02
C PRO A 692 5.21 23.65 9.58
N ALA A 693 4.77 22.39 9.44
CA ALA A 693 3.39 22.06 9.11
C ALA A 693 2.41 22.46 10.23
N GLY A 694 2.76 22.17 11.47
CA GLY A 694 1.94 22.56 12.64
C GLY A 694 1.82 24.05 12.79
N GLN A 695 2.90 24.80 12.60
CA GLN A 695 2.90 26.26 12.62
C GLN A 695 2.05 26.85 11.50
N TRP A 696 2.12 26.27 10.30
CA TRP A 696 1.27 26.70 9.17
C TRP A 696 -0.22 26.48 9.46
N LEU A 697 -0.59 25.32 10.01
CA LEU A 697 -1.97 25.01 10.39
C LEU A 697 -2.47 25.96 11.47
N ALA A 698 -1.71 26.18 12.53
CA ALA A 698 -2.05 27.12 13.59
C ALA A 698 -2.18 28.56 13.07
N GLY A 699 -1.28 28.96 12.16
CA GLY A 699 -1.34 30.27 11.50
C GLY A 699 -2.57 30.46 10.59
N ASN A 700 -3.16 29.36 10.14
CA ASN A 700 -4.42 29.34 9.37
C ASN A 700 -5.66 29.04 10.24
N GLY A 701 -5.54 29.15 11.56
CA GLY A 701 -6.67 29.06 12.47
C GLY A 701 -7.09 27.66 12.86
N VAL A 702 -6.29 26.62 12.55
CA VAL A 702 -6.57 25.24 12.96
C VAL A 702 -6.05 25.01 14.36
N GLU A 703 -6.91 24.57 15.27
CA GLU A 703 -6.51 24.20 16.63
C GLU A 703 -5.75 22.88 16.63
N ARG A 704 -4.81 22.72 17.59
CA ARG A 704 -3.97 21.50 17.69
C ARG A 704 -4.78 20.20 17.69
N ARG A 705 -5.89 20.16 18.38
CA ARG A 705 -6.79 18.99 18.43
C ARG A 705 -7.38 18.61 17.07
N ASP A 706 -7.42 19.56 16.13
CA ASP A 706 -7.99 19.43 14.80
C ASP A 706 -6.92 19.33 13.69
N PHE A 707 -5.65 19.19 14.05
CA PHE A 707 -4.57 19.04 13.08
C PHE A 707 -4.75 17.80 12.22
N ASN A 708 -5.41 16.77 12.75
CA ASN A 708 -5.56 15.50 12.10
C ASN A 708 -4.16 14.89 11.80
N SER A 709 -3.97 14.29 10.65
CA SER A 709 -2.71 13.66 10.27
C SER A 709 -2.17 14.21 8.95
N TYR A 710 -0.89 13.99 8.66
CA TYR A 710 -0.33 14.26 7.35
C TYR A 710 -1.08 13.48 6.25
N GLY A 711 -1.45 12.22 6.50
CA GLY A 711 -2.19 11.41 5.55
C GLY A 711 -3.50 12.04 5.11
N SER A 712 -4.26 12.59 6.06
CA SER A 712 -5.53 13.27 5.78
C SER A 712 -5.37 14.59 5.02
N ARG A 713 -4.17 15.18 5.03
CA ARG A 713 -3.89 16.49 4.41
C ARG A 713 -3.08 16.40 3.12
N ARG A 714 -2.96 15.23 2.53
CA ARG A 714 -2.22 15.03 1.26
C ARG A 714 -2.80 15.81 0.07
N GLY A 715 -4.03 16.27 0.13
CA GLY A 715 -4.61 17.22 -0.82
C GLY A 715 -4.14 18.66 -0.65
N ASN A 716 -3.29 18.94 0.34
CA ASN A 716 -2.77 20.27 0.63
C ASN A 716 -1.24 20.27 0.58
N HIS A 717 -0.68 20.78 -0.52
CA HIS A 717 0.76 20.86 -0.74
C HIS A 717 1.49 21.73 0.30
N GLU A 718 0.85 22.73 0.87
CA GLU A 718 1.45 23.61 1.90
C GLU A 718 1.81 22.82 3.16
N VAL A 719 0.95 21.90 3.57
CA VAL A 719 1.22 20.99 4.70
C VAL A 719 2.25 19.94 4.29
N MET A 720 2.09 19.34 3.12
CA MET A 720 2.93 18.22 2.70
C MET A 720 4.36 18.61 2.38
N MET A 721 4.60 19.79 1.80
CA MET A 721 5.95 20.33 1.61
C MET A 721 6.67 20.53 2.94
N ARG A 722 5.96 21.06 3.93
CA ARG A 722 6.48 21.30 5.27
C ARG A 722 6.73 20.01 6.04
N GLY A 723 5.98 18.96 5.70
CA GLY A 723 6.14 17.62 6.27
C GLY A 723 7.22 16.77 5.58
N THR A 724 7.67 17.17 4.41
CA THR A 724 8.66 16.40 3.66
C THR A 724 9.99 16.39 4.40
N PHE A 725 10.52 15.18 4.66
CA PHE A 725 11.68 14.91 5.52
C PHE A 725 11.52 15.37 6.99
N ALA A 726 10.30 15.55 7.46
CA ALA A 726 10.01 15.98 8.83
C ALA A 726 9.60 14.81 9.77
N ASN A 727 9.80 13.57 9.36
CA ASN A 727 9.55 12.43 10.23
C ASN A 727 10.43 12.50 11.49
N ILE A 728 9.81 12.28 12.64
CA ILE A 728 10.48 12.40 13.95
C ILE A 728 11.68 11.47 14.16
N ARG A 729 11.78 10.40 13.39
CA ARG A 729 12.86 9.40 13.45
C ARG A 729 13.92 9.60 12.37
N LEU A 730 13.74 10.56 11.49
CA LEU A 730 14.72 10.83 10.45
C LEU A 730 16.02 11.41 11.07
N ARG A 731 17.16 10.86 10.69
CA ARG A 731 18.47 11.36 11.07
C ARG A 731 19.21 11.86 9.85
N ASN A 732 19.41 13.17 9.80
CA ASN A 732 20.22 13.79 8.77
C ASN A 732 21.67 13.93 9.27
N GLN A 733 22.60 13.21 8.63
CA GLN A 733 24.02 13.25 8.97
C GLN A 733 24.65 14.61 8.75
N LEU A 734 24.03 15.48 7.95
CA LEU A 734 24.45 16.86 7.76
C LEU A 734 24.23 17.73 9.01
N ALA A 735 23.29 17.35 9.86
CA ALA A 735 22.98 17.99 11.13
C ALA A 735 23.09 16.97 12.28
N PRO A 736 24.33 16.57 12.67
CA PRO A 736 24.54 15.54 13.69
C PRO A 736 23.93 15.94 15.03
N GLY A 737 23.39 14.95 15.76
CA GLY A 737 22.75 15.18 17.06
C GLY A 737 21.31 15.65 16.97
N THR A 738 20.77 15.86 15.78
CA THR A 738 19.34 16.15 15.56
C THR A 738 18.60 14.89 15.18
N GLU A 739 17.31 14.83 15.53
CA GLU A 739 16.36 13.83 15.08
C GLU A 739 15.09 14.54 14.59
N GLY A 740 14.60 14.15 13.41
CA GLY A 740 13.49 14.84 12.76
C GLY A 740 13.93 15.66 11.55
N GLY A 741 13.10 16.60 11.16
CA GLY A 741 13.24 17.39 9.94
C GLY A 741 14.22 18.56 10.03
N PHE A 742 15.47 18.30 10.36
CA PHE A 742 16.49 19.32 10.48
C PHE A 742 17.62 19.15 9.45
N THR A 743 18.19 20.26 9.05
CA THR A 743 19.34 20.32 8.15
C THR A 743 20.18 21.56 8.45
N ARG A 744 21.20 21.79 7.63
CA ARG A 744 22.02 23.01 7.67
C ARG A 744 21.70 23.89 6.47
N ASP A 745 21.65 25.19 6.69
CA ASP A 745 21.37 26.19 5.67
C ASP A 745 22.68 26.92 5.27
N PHE A 746 23.27 26.52 4.16
CA PHE A 746 24.48 27.10 3.65
C PHE A 746 24.28 28.38 2.82
N THR A 747 23.07 28.92 2.75
CA THR A 747 22.83 30.28 2.27
C THR A 747 23.29 31.32 3.29
N LYS A 748 23.51 30.90 4.53
CA LYS A 748 23.95 31.72 5.65
C LYS A 748 25.36 31.34 6.09
N ALA A 749 26.08 32.30 6.69
CA ALA A 749 27.41 32.06 7.24
C ALA A 749 27.37 30.90 8.25
N ASP A 750 28.39 30.05 8.20
CA ASP A 750 28.58 28.87 9.06
C ASP A 750 27.53 27.76 8.90
N GLY A 751 26.59 27.88 7.98
CA GLY A 751 25.56 26.88 7.72
C GLY A 751 24.80 26.48 9.00
N PRO A 752 24.03 27.38 9.59
CA PRO A 752 23.31 27.08 10.83
C PRO A 752 22.27 25.97 10.66
N VAL A 753 22.01 25.23 11.73
CA VAL A 753 20.94 24.21 11.76
C VAL A 753 19.58 24.90 11.76
N THR A 754 18.70 24.43 10.88
CA THR A 754 17.31 24.88 10.76
C THR A 754 16.43 23.74 10.29
N THR A 755 15.14 23.97 10.13
CA THR A 755 14.24 22.96 9.55
C THR A 755 14.56 22.75 8.06
N VAL A 756 14.29 21.55 7.56
CA VAL A 756 14.46 21.21 6.14
C VAL A 756 13.62 22.17 5.27
N TYR A 757 12.39 22.44 5.66
CA TYR A 757 11.52 23.34 4.94
C TYR A 757 12.09 24.77 4.87
N ASP A 758 12.50 25.35 5.98
CA ASP A 758 13.01 26.72 6.03
C ASP A 758 14.32 26.86 5.21
N ALA A 759 15.22 25.87 5.29
CA ALA A 759 16.41 25.83 4.44
C ALA A 759 16.03 25.78 2.96
N SER A 760 15.06 24.93 2.58
CA SER A 760 14.61 24.80 1.19
C SER A 760 14.04 26.10 0.63
N VAL A 761 13.31 26.87 1.44
CA VAL A 761 12.81 28.21 1.06
C VAL A 761 13.96 29.13 0.71
N ASN A 762 14.97 29.21 1.58
CA ASN A 762 16.13 30.06 1.36
C ASN A 762 16.92 29.66 0.09
N TYR A 763 17.12 28.37 -0.13
CA TYR A 763 17.77 27.87 -1.35
C TYR A 763 16.97 28.22 -2.61
N ARG A 764 15.66 28.02 -2.60
CA ARG A 764 14.79 28.33 -3.76
C ARG A 764 14.77 29.82 -4.08
N GLU A 765 14.70 30.68 -3.07
CA GLU A 765 14.74 32.14 -3.26
C GLU A 765 16.03 32.63 -3.91
N GLN A 766 17.13 31.90 -3.67
CA GLN A 766 18.43 32.21 -4.31
C GLN A 766 18.68 31.42 -5.59
N GLY A 767 17.72 30.63 -6.06
CA GLY A 767 17.86 29.81 -7.28
C GLY A 767 18.91 28.71 -7.17
N ILE A 768 19.24 28.23 -5.96
CA ILE A 768 20.22 27.18 -5.73
C ILE A 768 19.53 25.81 -5.83
N PRO A 769 19.90 24.94 -6.80
CA PRO A 769 19.37 23.59 -6.89
C PRO A 769 19.87 22.75 -5.71
N LEU A 770 19.07 21.72 -5.36
CA LEU A 770 19.34 20.84 -4.23
C LEU A 770 19.54 19.39 -4.69
N VAL A 771 20.33 18.67 -3.92
CA VAL A 771 20.50 17.21 -4.03
C VAL A 771 20.31 16.55 -2.66
N VAL A 772 19.88 15.30 -2.70
CA VAL A 772 19.78 14.44 -1.52
C VAL A 772 20.74 13.26 -1.71
N LEU A 773 21.54 12.96 -0.68
CA LEU A 773 22.39 11.79 -0.65
C LEU A 773 21.71 10.70 0.20
N GLY A 774 21.51 9.53 -0.36
CA GLY A 774 20.89 8.38 0.28
C GLY A 774 21.81 7.17 0.36
N GLY A 775 21.46 6.21 1.18
CA GLY A 775 22.13 4.93 1.31
C GLY A 775 21.43 3.83 0.48
N LYS A 776 21.44 2.63 1.02
CA LYS A 776 20.77 1.45 0.41
C LYS A 776 19.27 1.48 0.63
N GLU A 777 18.53 0.89 -0.31
CA GLU A 777 17.08 0.71 -0.23
C GLU A 777 16.32 2.03 -0.01
N TYR A 778 16.73 3.08 -0.70
CA TYR A 778 16.12 4.40 -0.57
C TYR A 778 14.68 4.40 -1.07
N GLY A 779 13.75 4.81 -0.22
CA GLY A 779 12.33 4.90 -0.55
C GLY A 779 11.54 3.60 -0.33
N SER A 780 12.04 2.69 0.51
CA SER A 780 11.31 1.46 0.88
C SER A 780 10.01 1.76 1.63
N GLY A 781 9.10 0.79 1.66
CA GLY A 781 7.83 0.89 2.39
C GLY A 781 6.63 1.18 1.50
N SER A 782 5.68 1.98 2.00
CA SER A 782 4.42 2.27 1.32
C SER A 782 4.61 3.04 0.02
N SER A 783 3.76 2.76 -0.96
CA SER A 783 3.67 3.59 -2.17
C SER A 783 3.19 5.00 -1.82
N ARG A 784 4.05 5.99 -1.98
CA ARG A 784 3.75 7.40 -1.69
C ARG A 784 4.37 8.31 -2.71
N ASP A 785 3.54 8.83 -3.59
CA ASP A 785 3.94 9.86 -4.57
C ASP A 785 4.43 11.14 -3.87
N TRP A 786 3.87 11.50 -2.73
CA TRP A 786 4.31 12.66 -1.94
C TRP A 786 5.77 12.58 -1.48
N ALA A 787 6.33 11.38 -1.34
CA ALA A 787 7.77 11.26 -1.07
C ALA A 787 8.61 11.85 -2.22
N ALA A 788 8.16 11.70 -3.45
CA ALA A 788 8.80 12.31 -4.63
C ALA A 788 8.28 13.74 -4.90
N LYS A 789 6.97 13.94 -4.79
CA LYS A 789 6.31 15.23 -5.03
C LYS A 789 6.81 16.31 -4.05
N GLY A 790 6.88 16.00 -2.76
CA GLY A 790 7.44 16.88 -1.76
C GLY A 790 8.92 17.16 -1.99
N THR A 791 9.70 16.16 -2.35
CA THR A 791 11.12 16.30 -2.71
C THR A 791 11.30 17.30 -3.86
N GLN A 792 10.51 17.15 -4.92
CA GLN A 792 10.54 18.08 -6.07
C GLN A 792 10.14 19.51 -5.65
N LEU A 793 9.07 19.66 -4.87
CA LEU A 793 8.56 20.96 -4.44
C LEU A 793 9.54 21.71 -3.52
N LEU A 794 10.38 21.00 -2.76
CA LEU A 794 11.47 21.60 -1.98
C LEU A 794 12.63 22.10 -2.82
N GLY A 795 12.67 21.79 -4.13
CA GLY A 795 13.74 22.23 -5.04
C GLY A 795 14.84 21.20 -5.27
N VAL A 796 14.64 19.94 -4.87
CA VAL A 796 15.59 18.85 -5.13
C VAL A 796 15.53 18.48 -6.62
N LYS A 797 16.70 18.48 -7.27
CA LYS A 797 16.84 18.14 -8.70
C LYS A 797 17.32 16.72 -8.93
N ALA A 798 18.08 16.17 -8.00
CA ALA A 798 18.61 14.82 -8.08
C ALA A 798 18.72 14.20 -6.70
N VAL A 799 18.57 12.88 -6.66
CA VAL A 799 18.89 12.05 -5.51
C VAL A 799 20.02 11.12 -5.92
N ILE A 800 21.06 11.00 -5.10
CA ILE A 800 22.16 10.08 -5.33
C ILE A 800 22.13 9.06 -4.18
N ALA A 801 21.83 7.81 -4.48
CA ALA A 801 21.69 6.76 -3.48
C ALA A 801 22.49 5.51 -3.87
N GLU A 802 22.74 4.62 -2.92
CA GLU A 802 23.42 3.34 -3.18
C GLU A 802 22.49 2.35 -3.90
N SER A 803 21.21 2.38 -3.58
CA SER A 803 20.14 1.62 -4.26
C SER A 803 18.77 2.22 -3.97
N TYR A 804 17.78 1.86 -4.79
CA TYR A 804 16.42 2.36 -4.71
C TYR A 804 15.39 1.24 -4.62
N GLU A 805 14.31 1.53 -3.92
CA GLU A 805 13.08 0.76 -4.08
C GLU A 805 12.35 1.19 -5.36
N ARG A 806 11.75 0.21 -6.04
CA ARG A 806 11.17 0.38 -7.38
C ARG A 806 10.19 1.53 -7.51
N ILE A 807 9.17 1.56 -6.64
CA ILE A 807 8.09 2.54 -6.74
C ILE A 807 8.61 3.96 -6.51
N HIS A 808 9.46 4.15 -5.50
CA HIS A 808 9.98 5.48 -5.21
C HIS A 808 10.91 6.00 -6.31
N ARG A 809 11.75 5.14 -6.88
CA ARG A 809 12.57 5.50 -8.04
C ARG A 809 11.71 5.98 -9.20
N SER A 810 10.67 5.23 -9.53
CA SER A 810 9.71 5.58 -10.58
C SER A 810 8.98 6.90 -10.29
N ASN A 811 8.56 7.11 -9.05
CA ASN A 811 7.93 8.36 -8.62
C ASN A 811 8.86 9.58 -8.73
N LEU A 812 10.14 9.42 -8.41
CA LEU A 812 11.12 10.50 -8.59
C LEU A 812 11.18 10.96 -10.07
N ILE A 813 11.28 10.01 -10.99
CA ILE A 813 11.27 10.31 -12.44
C ILE A 813 9.93 10.96 -12.84
N GLY A 814 8.83 10.40 -12.38
CA GLY A 814 7.49 10.93 -12.62
C GLY A 814 7.28 12.37 -12.14
N MET A 815 8.07 12.81 -11.17
CA MET A 815 8.08 14.19 -10.68
C MET A 815 9.23 15.05 -11.23
N GLY A 816 10.00 14.53 -12.18
CA GLY A 816 11.11 15.28 -12.77
C GLY A 816 12.35 15.40 -11.88
N VAL A 817 12.50 14.52 -10.89
CA VAL A 817 13.70 14.39 -10.04
C VAL A 817 14.57 13.26 -10.59
N LEU A 818 15.84 13.55 -10.84
CA LEU A 818 16.77 12.59 -11.43
C LEU A 818 17.29 11.60 -10.38
N PRO A 819 16.98 10.31 -10.49
CA PRO A 819 17.56 9.29 -9.62
C PRO A 819 18.93 8.87 -10.16
N LEU A 820 19.95 9.06 -9.35
CA LEU A 820 21.33 8.68 -9.63
C LEU A 820 21.78 7.66 -8.59
N GLN A 821 22.66 6.76 -8.99
CA GLN A 821 23.19 5.73 -8.11
C GLN A 821 24.70 5.87 -7.99
N PHE A 822 25.22 5.73 -6.77
CA PHE A 822 26.66 5.64 -6.57
C PHE A 822 27.25 4.47 -7.35
N PRO A 823 28.53 4.58 -7.82
CA PRO A 823 29.21 3.43 -8.40
C PRO A 823 29.13 2.21 -7.51
N VAL A 824 29.07 1.02 -8.10
CA VAL A 824 28.94 -0.23 -7.35
C VAL A 824 30.01 -0.36 -6.25
N GLY A 825 29.53 -0.62 -5.02
CA GLY A 825 30.39 -0.75 -3.83
C GLY A 825 30.86 0.59 -3.23
N GLN A 826 30.41 1.71 -3.77
CA GLN A 826 30.71 3.04 -3.24
C GLN A 826 29.49 3.69 -2.57
N SER A 827 29.78 4.58 -1.65
CA SER A 827 28.78 5.34 -0.91
C SER A 827 29.25 6.76 -0.65
N ALA A 828 28.38 7.61 -0.13
CA ALA A 828 28.80 8.94 0.32
C ALA A 828 29.96 8.86 1.33
N ALA A 829 29.89 7.92 2.26
CA ALA A 829 30.93 7.69 3.26
C ALA A 829 32.26 7.23 2.64
N SER A 830 32.23 6.24 1.74
CA SER A 830 33.47 5.72 1.12
C SER A 830 34.13 6.74 0.19
N LEU A 831 33.36 7.65 -0.38
CA LEU A 831 33.86 8.76 -1.21
C LEU A 831 34.32 9.96 -0.38
N GLY A 832 34.10 9.94 0.94
CA GLY A 832 34.44 11.04 1.85
C GLY A 832 33.56 12.28 1.68
N LEU A 833 32.35 12.14 1.19
CA LEU A 833 31.39 13.23 1.10
C LEU A 833 30.86 13.61 2.48
N THR A 834 30.94 14.87 2.82
CA THR A 834 30.46 15.40 4.10
C THR A 834 29.04 15.96 4.05
N GLY A 835 28.59 16.32 2.84
CA GLY A 835 27.36 17.05 2.60
C GLY A 835 27.55 18.59 2.54
N GLU A 836 28.76 19.08 2.81
CA GLU A 836 29.07 20.52 2.74
C GLU A 836 29.59 20.95 1.35
N GLU A 837 29.75 20.02 0.44
CA GLU A 837 30.24 20.24 -0.90
C GLU A 837 29.20 20.96 -1.77
N THR A 838 29.70 21.71 -2.75
CA THR A 838 28.92 22.18 -3.89
C THR A 838 29.04 21.17 -5.02
N PHE A 839 27.91 20.77 -5.59
CA PHE A 839 27.82 19.70 -6.58
C PHE A 839 27.65 20.27 -7.99
N GLU A 840 28.44 19.77 -8.92
CA GLU A 840 28.25 19.89 -10.35
C GLU A 840 27.95 18.51 -10.92
N ILE A 841 26.82 18.36 -11.62
CA ILE A 841 26.44 17.10 -12.26
C ILE A 841 26.43 17.36 -13.76
N ILE A 842 27.38 16.77 -14.47
CA ILE A 842 27.71 17.06 -15.87
C ILE A 842 27.36 15.88 -16.76
N GLY A 843 26.77 16.13 -17.90
CA GLY A 843 26.31 15.11 -18.84
C GLY A 843 24.84 14.77 -18.71
N VAL A 844 24.10 15.48 -17.85
CA VAL A 844 22.65 15.36 -17.73
C VAL A 844 21.94 15.81 -19.01
N ASP A 845 22.49 16.78 -19.71
CA ASP A 845 22.01 17.29 -20.99
C ASP A 845 21.94 16.22 -22.09
N LYS A 846 22.75 15.16 -22.00
CA LYS A 846 22.69 14.00 -22.91
C LYS A 846 21.36 13.25 -22.88
N ILE A 847 20.59 13.40 -21.81
CA ILE A 847 19.26 12.80 -21.71
C ILE A 847 18.32 13.32 -22.80
N ASN A 848 18.55 14.51 -23.34
CA ASN A 848 17.80 15.03 -24.48
C ASN A 848 17.92 14.15 -25.74
N GLU A 849 19.02 13.45 -25.91
CA GLU A 849 19.28 12.61 -27.08
C GLU A 849 19.10 11.12 -26.78
N MET A 850 19.58 10.66 -25.62
CA MET A 850 19.58 9.25 -25.23
C MET A 850 19.65 9.12 -23.70
N ILE A 851 19.41 7.94 -23.16
CA ILE A 851 19.69 7.66 -21.74
C ILE A 851 21.19 7.39 -21.60
N PRO A 852 21.98 8.30 -20.97
CA PRO A 852 23.38 8.01 -20.68
C PRO A 852 23.48 6.94 -19.59
N GLU A 853 24.48 6.11 -19.65
CA GLU A 853 24.76 5.11 -18.62
C GLU A 853 25.16 5.77 -17.29
N THR A 854 25.99 6.80 -17.39
CA THR A 854 26.48 7.58 -16.23
C THR A 854 26.50 9.08 -16.52
N VAL A 855 26.49 9.85 -15.44
CA VAL A 855 26.78 11.29 -15.43
C VAL A 855 27.95 11.57 -14.50
N HIS A 856 28.75 12.60 -14.82
CA HIS A 856 29.91 12.94 -14.02
C HIS A 856 29.55 13.87 -12.88
N VAL A 857 29.83 13.47 -11.64
CA VAL A 857 29.59 14.26 -10.44
C VAL A 857 30.91 14.82 -9.93
N LYS A 858 30.97 16.13 -9.73
CA LYS A 858 32.08 16.83 -9.10
C LYS A 858 31.58 17.55 -7.84
N ALA A 859 32.01 17.10 -6.69
CA ALA A 859 31.64 17.68 -5.41
C ALA A 859 32.87 18.41 -4.80
N VAL A 860 32.72 19.70 -4.51
CA VAL A 860 33.84 20.56 -4.10
C VAL A 860 33.55 21.22 -2.76
N ASN A 861 34.47 21.02 -1.82
CA ASN A 861 34.56 21.77 -0.57
C ASN A 861 36.06 21.91 -0.24
N GLY A 862 36.71 22.89 -0.88
CA GLY A 862 38.17 22.99 -0.86
C GLY A 862 38.85 21.92 -1.72
N LYS A 863 38.61 20.67 -1.45
CA LYS A 863 39.05 19.49 -2.24
C LYS A 863 37.91 18.99 -3.11
N ALA A 864 38.23 18.57 -4.33
CA ALA A 864 37.24 17.94 -5.22
C ALA A 864 37.15 16.43 -5.01
N VAL A 865 35.92 15.91 -4.96
CA VAL A 865 35.57 14.49 -5.04
C VAL A 865 34.83 14.27 -6.35
N GLU A 866 35.31 13.37 -7.18
CA GLU A 866 34.73 13.11 -8.50
C GLU A 866 34.37 11.63 -8.64
N PHE A 867 33.21 11.35 -9.23
CA PHE A 867 32.76 9.99 -9.53
C PHE A 867 31.74 10.02 -10.66
N ASP A 868 31.54 8.88 -11.30
CA ASP A 868 30.52 8.69 -12.32
C ASP A 868 29.30 8.01 -11.72
N ALA A 869 28.22 8.75 -11.56
CA ALA A 869 26.97 8.24 -11.03
C ALA A 869 26.16 7.53 -12.13
N ILE A 870 25.59 6.39 -11.78
CA ILE A 870 24.73 5.62 -12.69
C ILE A 870 23.38 6.32 -12.82
N VAL A 871 22.91 6.53 -14.05
CA VAL A 871 21.59 7.10 -14.32
C VAL A 871 20.54 6.03 -14.19
N ARG A 872 19.61 6.21 -13.28
CA ARG A 872 18.54 5.25 -12.98
C ARG A 872 17.22 5.60 -13.67
N ILE A 873 17.32 6.02 -14.91
CA ILE A 873 16.19 6.03 -15.86
C ILE A 873 16.26 4.69 -16.58
N ASP A 874 15.40 3.76 -16.20
CA ASP A 874 15.54 2.35 -16.56
C ASP A 874 14.82 1.99 -17.87
N THR A 875 13.92 2.85 -18.35
CA THR A 875 13.16 2.64 -19.60
C THR A 875 13.10 3.87 -20.50
N PRO A 876 12.92 3.69 -21.83
CA PRO A 876 12.66 4.80 -22.75
C PRO A 876 11.43 5.64 -22.41
N GLY A 877 10.36 5.01 -21.89
CA GLY A 877 9.16 5.72 -21.43
C GLY A 877 9.46 6.66 -20.28
N GLU A 878 10.23 6.23 -19.30
CA GLU A 878 10.67 7.07 -18.18
C GLU A 878 11.51 8.28 -18.64
N ARG A 879 12.31 8.09 -19.67
CA ARG A 879 13.05 9.21 -20.30
C ARG A 879 12.12 10.29 -20.81
N LEU A 880 11.04 9.91 -21.50
CA LEU A 880 10.04 10.86 -21.99
C LEU A 880 9.39 11.65 -20.85
N TYR A 881 9.10 10.98 -19.74
CA TYR A 881 8.56 11.65 -18.55
C TYR A 881 9.54 12.66 -18.00
N TYR A 882 10.79 12.29 -17.82
CA TYR A 882 11.82 13.19 -17.32
C TYR A 882 12.06 14.39 -18.24
N LEU A 883 12.08 14.18 -19.56
CA LEU A 883 12.22 15.25 -20.56
C LEU A 883 11.10 16.29 -20.49
N ASN A 884 9.90 15.88 -20.06
CA ASN A 884 8.75 16.76 -19.94
C ASN A 884 8.63 17.42 -18.56
N GLY A 885 9.53 17.13 -17.63
CA GLY A 885 9.47 17.61 -16.26
C GLY A 885 8.57 16.79 -15.35
N GLY A 886 8.05 15.67 -15.85
CA GLY A 886 7.22 14.73 -15.14
C GLY A 886 6.19 14.03 -16.04
N ILE A 887 5.62 12.95 -15.54
CA ILE A 887 4.65 12.14 -16.28
C ILE A 887 3.36 12.92 -16.57
N LEU A 888 2.87 13.71 -15.61
CA LEU A 888 1.63 14.48 -15.78
C LEU A 888 1.81 15.61 -16.78
N GLN A 889 2.95 16.27 -16.81
CA GLN A 889 3.29 17.28 -17.80
C GLN A 889 3.36 16.65 -19.21
N TYR A 890 3.93 15.46 -19.32
CA TYR A 890 3.94 14.71 -20.57
C TYR A 890 2.52 14.42 -21.07
N VAL A 891 1.66 13.90 -20.19
CA VAL A 891 0.26 13.60 -20.52
C VAL A 891 -0.51 14.87 -20.91
N LEU A 892 -0.37 15.95 -20.14
CA LEU A 892 -1.03 17.23 -20.42
C LEU A 892 -0.66 17.80 -21.79
N ARG A 893 0.63 17.78 -22.14
CA ARG A 893 1.09 18.26 -23.46
C ARG A 893 0.48 17.44 -24.59
N ASN A 894 0.40 16.13 -24.42
CA ASN A 894 -0.23 15.26 -25.40
C ASN A 894 -1.72 15.56 -25.55
N MET A 895 -2.43 15.79 -24.45
CA MET A 895 -3.85 16.16 -24.47
C MET A 895 -4.09 17.53 -25.10
N ALA A 896 -3.23 18.49 -24.87
CA ALA A 896 -3.36 19.84 -25.43
C ALA A 896 -3.09 19.87 -26.93
N ARG A 897 -2.25 18.97 -27.44
CA ARG A 897 -1.93 18.86 -28.89
C ARG A 897 -3.05 18.16 -29.71
N ASN A 898 -3.74 17.22 -29.09
CA ASN A 898 -4.83 16.45 -29.73
C ASN A 898 -6.21 17.10 -29.47
#